data_3e9d9a40cc24709b4a6f10828efd01df
#
_entry.id   3e9d9a40cc24709b4a6f10828efd01df
#
_cell.length_a   1.000
_cell.length_b   1.000
_cell.length_c   1.000
_cell.angle_alpha   90.00
_cell.angle_beta   90.00
_cell.angle_gamma   90.00
#
_symmetry.space_group_name_H-M   'P 1'
#
loop_
_entity.id
_entity.type
_entity.pdbx_description
1 polymer ?
#
loop_
_entity_poly.entity_id
_entity_poly.type
_entity_poly.pdbx_seq_one_letter_code
_entity_poly.pdbx_strand_id
1 'polypeptide(L)'
;MLNVAQDTDLPVHAEAEFAAPGAEARSRHAELSDELNQARWRYHVLDAPTISDGEYDTMMRELEGLESAFPALRTPDSPSQQVGGPPSTTFAPVEHLQRLMSLDNAFSREELERWASRAIRELGGKRLEQSGYLSELKVDGLAIDLVYEGGRLVRAATRGDGRVGEDMTTNVRTISTIPDRLTGKDAPALLEVRGEVFFAVKDFTALNESLVRDGKAPFANPRNAAAGSLRQKDPKVTASRNLGFVSHGVGVVEGYRAYRLSDLYQALERWGLPVSPHRKLVRTLTEVWAYIEHFGEHRHSVEHEIDGVVIKLDERAVQDQLGSTAKAPRWAIAFKYPPEEVTTKLHSIDVNVGRTGRVTPFGIMEPVQVSGSTVSMATLHNASEIERKGVLIGDTVVLRKAGDVIPEIVSPVVALRTGDERAFMMPTRCPACGTELRHEREGDADLRCPNHRSCPAQLRERLFHVASRSALDIENLGYQSASALLKAGLLVDEGDLFGLTEEALLRAPFFTTTSGRLTANGQKLLVNLEQAKARPLARFLVALSIRHVGPSTAPALAQAFGDIDRMAEASAAELAAVEGIGPTMAAAIAEWFSVDWHREIVGKWRAAGCIMREEPTQLGEQTLAGLSLVVTGSLDGYSRDTAAAAITSRGGKVASSVSKKTSFVVVGESPGSKYDKALELKVPILSGADAFNVLLDAGPEAAAKIATTGG
;
A
#
# COMPACT_ATOMS: atom_id res chain seq x y z
N MET A 1 39.41 -1.21 -65.62
CA MET A 1 38.29 -0.26 -65.75
C MET A 1 37.01 -1.01 -65.49
N LEU A 2 36.42 -0.82 -64.32
CA LEU A 2 35.01 -0.94 -64.03
C LEU A 2 34.82 -0.61 -62.54
N ASN A 3 34.18 0.52 -62.31
CA ASN A 3 33.77 1.05 -61.02
C ASN A 3 32.71 0.11 -60.38
N VAL A 4 32.90 -0.19 -59.09
CA VAL A 4 31.86 -0.74 -58.24
C VAL A 4 31.56 0.35 -57.22
N ALA A 5 30.43 1.00 -57.35
CA ALA A 5 29.85 1.87 -56.36
C ALA A 5 29.26 0.98 -55.25
N GLN A 6 29.69 1.24 -54.03
CA GLN A 6 29.04 0.70 -52.83
C GLN A 6 27.92 1.65 -52.41
N ASP A 7 26.68 1.23 -52.64
CA ASP A 7 25.51 1.78 -51.96
C ASP A 7 25.26 0.93 -50.69
N THR A 8 25.54 1.50 -49.55
CA THR A 8 25.11 0.97 -48.26
C THR A 8 24.11 1.94 -47.62
N ASP A 9 22.88 1.90 -48.11
CA ASP A 9 21.74 2.44 -47.40
C ASP A 9 21.23 1.38 -46.40
N LEU A 10 21.61 1.51 -45.14
CA LEU A 10 20.93 0.85 -44.04
C LEU A 10 19.65 1.64 -43.74
N PRO A 11 18.48 0.97 -43.62
CA PRO A 11 17.26 1.69 -43.29
C PRO A 11 17.36 2.24 -41.87
N VAL A 12 17.26 3.55 -41.76
CA VAL A 12 17.01 4.26 -40.51
C VAL A 12 15.72 3.69 -39.91
N HIS A 13 15.81 3.11 -38.74
CA HIS A 13 14.62 2.69 -37.96
C HIS A 13 13.73 3.92 -37.80
N ALA A 14 12.57 3.92 -38.44
CA ALA A 14 11.51 4.87 -38.21
C ALA A 14 11.10 4.71 -36.74
N GLU A 15 11.35 5.72 -35.94
CA GLU A 15 10.72 5.86 -34.61
C GLU A 15 9.20 5.84 -34.85
N ALA A 16 8.52 4.86 -34.29
CA ALA A 16 7.07 4.83 -34.32
C ALA A 16 6.57 6.07 -33.59
N GLU A 17 6.02 7.04 -34.29
CA GLU A 17 5.31 8.18 -33.75
C GLU A 17 4.09 7.63 -33.00
N PHE A 18 4.19 7.52 -31.67
CA PHE A 18 3.05 7.21 -30.83
C PHE A 18 2.11 8.42 -30.85
N ALA A 19 0.83 8.17 -31.10
CA ALA A 19 -0.19 9.22 -31.07
C ALA A 19 -0.26 9.86 -29.68
N ALA A 20 -0.40 11.19 -29.63
CA ALA A 20 -0.58 11.88 -28.36
C ALA A 20 -1.90 11.43 -27.69
N PRO A 21 -1.92 11.19 -26.35
CA PRO A 21 -3.13 10.74 -25.67
C PRO A 21 -4.24 11.78 -25.78
N GLY A 22 -5.45 11.34 -26.17
CA GLY A 22 -6.65 12.17 -26.17
C GLY A 22 -7.08 12.58 -24.75
N ALA A 23 -8.01 13.53 -24.65
CA ALA A 23 -8.52 13.99 -23.35
C ALA A 23 -9.15 12.85 -22.54
N GLU A 24 -9.89 11.96 -23.19
CA GLU A 24 -10.53 10.79 -22.57
C GLU A 24 -9.50 9.80 -22.01
N ALA A 25 -8.45 9.47 -22.77
CA ALA A 25 -7.38 8.58 -22.32
C ALA A 25 -6.62 9.17 -21.11
N ARG A 26 -6.38 10.49 -21.10
CA ARG A 26 -5.76 11.18 -19.95
C ARG A 26 -6.66 11.16 -18.71
N SER A 27 -7.97 11.42 -18.88
CA SER A 27 -8.92 11.38 -17.78
C SER A 27 -9.01 9.99 -17.18
N ARG A 28 -9.13 8.96 -18.03
CA ARG A 28 -9.25 7.57 -17.58
C ARG A 28 -7.97 7.07 -16.90
N HIS A 29 -6.80 7.43 -17.42
CA HIS A 29 -5.51 7.12 -16.78
C HIS A 29 -5.38 7.78 -15.41
N ALA A 30 -5.80 9.04 -15.26
CA ALA A 30 -5.78 9.73 -13.98
C ALA A 30 -6.74 9.10 -12.95
N GLU A 31 -7.97 8.76 -13.37
CA GLU A 31 -8.96 8.07 -12.54
C GLU A 31 -8.41 6.72 -12.03
N LEU A 32 -7.91 5.88 -12.94
CA LEU A 32 -7.32 4.58 -12.59
C LEU A 32 -6.12 4.74 -11.67
N SER A 33 -5.26 5.73 -11.90
CA SER A 33 -4.11 5.99 -11.06
C SER A 33 -4.52 6.37 -9.64
N ASP A 34 -5.54 7.21 -9.48
CA ASP A 34 -6.05 7.62 -8.18
C ASP A 34 -6.72 6.45 -7.44
N GLU A 35 -7.55 5.67 -8.12
CA GLU A 35 -8.23 4.51 -7.55
C GLU A 35 -7.22 3.43 -7.12
N LEU A 36 -6.23 3.12 -7.96
CA LEU A 36 -5.17 2.16 -7.66
C LEU A 36 -4.28 2.62 -6.49
N ASN A 37 -3.93 3.91 -6.42
CA ASN A 37 -3.16 4.44 -5.29
C ASN A 37 -3.95 4.40 -3.98
N GLN A 38 -5.26 4.71 -4.01
CA GLN A 38 -6.13 4.55 -2.85
C GLN A 38 -6.26 3.08 -2.43
N ALA A 39 -6.42 2.17 -3.39
CA ALA A 39 -6.51 0.74 -3.12
C ALA A 39 -5.21 0.22 -2.49
N ARG A 40 -4.05 0.59 -3.04
CA ARG A 40 -2.71 0.25 -2.49
C ARG A 40 -2.54 0.76 -1.07
N TRP A 41 -2.93 1.99 -0.81
CA TRP A 41 -2.89 2.57 0.53
C TRP A 41 -3.75 1.77 1.52
N ARG A 42 -5.00 1.46 1.14
CA ARG A 42 -5.91 0.69 1.98
C ARG A 42 -5.41 -0.72 2.23
N TYR A 43 -4.85 -1.35 1.21
CA TYR A 43 -4.33 -2.71 1.30
C TYR A 43 -3.04 -2.79 2.13
N HIS A 44 -2.04 -1.95 1.83
CA HIS A 44 -0.71 -2.08 2.44
C HIS A 44 -0.54 -1.32 3.75
N VAL A 45 -1.32 -0.26 3.97
CA VAL A 45 -1.14 0.62 5.15
C VAL A 45 -2.26 0.46 6.15
N LEU A 46 -3.51 0.34 5.70
CA LEU A 46 -4.66 0.27 6.59
C LEU A 46 -5.09 -1.17 6.92
N ASP A 47 -4.59 -2.19 6.23
CA ASP A 47 -5.08 -3.56 6.27
C ASP A 47 -6.62 -3.64 6.12
N ALA A 48 -7.19 -2.69 5.35
CA ALA A 48 -8.63 -2.51 5.14
C ALA A 48 -8.92 -2.26 3.65
N PRO A 49 -8.63 -3.23 2.77
CA PRO A 49 -8.89 -3.10 1.35
C PRO A 49 -10.39 -2.86 1.09
N THR A 50 -10.68 -2.07 0.07
CA THR A 50 -12.06 -1.76 -0.38
C THR A 50 -12.35 -2.26 -1.77
N ILE A 51 -11.34 -2.72 -2.47
CA ILE A 51 -11.43 -3.44 -3.74
C ILE A 51 -10.64 -4.74 -3.60
N SER A 52 -10.99 -5.70 -4.42
CA SER A 52 -10.31 -6.99 -4.46
C SER A 52 -8.98 -6.93 -5.20
N ASP A 53 -8.10 -7.90 -4.95
CA ASP A 53 -6.88 -8.08 -5.74
C ASP A 53 -7.21 -8.29 -7.23
N GLY A 54 -8.31 -9.00 -7.54
CA GLY A 54 -8.79 -9.20 -8.91
C GLY A 54 -9.27 -7.91 -9.59
N GLU A 55 -10.01 -7.07 -8.88
CA GLU A 55 -10.39 -5.73 -9.35
C GLU A 55 -9.16 -4.84 -9.48
N TYR A 56 -8.27 -4.85 -8.49
CA TYR A 56 -6.99 -4.15 -8.53
C TYR A 56 -6.15 -4.59 -9.74
N ASP A 57 -6.00 -5.89 -9.96
CA ASP A 57 -5.25 -6.44 -11.09
C ASP A 57 -5.93 -6.13 -12.43
N THR A 58 -7.26 -6.04 -12.48
CA THR A 58 -8.03 -5.64 -13.68
C THR A 58 -7.80 -4.16 -13.99
N MET A 59 -7.90 -3.29 -13.00
CA MET A 59 -7.63 -1.85 -13.12
C MET A 59 -6.17 -1.59 -13.48
N MET A 60 -5.24 -2.36 -12.90
CA MET A 60 -3.81 -2.26 -13.22
C MET A 60 -3.54 -2.66 -14.67
N ARG A 61 -4.19 -3.72 -15.20
CA ARG A 61 -4.07 -4.10 -16.63
C ARG A 61 -4.64 -3.04 -17.55
N GLU A 62 -5.76 -2.41 -17.18
CA GLU A 62 -6.34 -1.30 -17.95
C GLU A 62 -5.39 -0.12 -17.99
N LEU A 63 -4.78 0.26 -16.85
CA LEU A 63 -3.77 1.30 -16.76
C LEU A 63 -2.54 0.98 -17.62
N GLU A 64 -1.98 -0.24 -17.51
CA GLU A 64 -0.84 -0.71 -18.30
C GLU A 64 -1.17 -0.75 -19.80
N GLY A 65 -2.42 -1.07 -20.16
CA GLY A 65 -2.93 -1.01 -21.53
C GLY A 65 -2.92 0.41 -22.10
N LEU A 66 -3.41 1.39 -21.33
CA LEU A 66 -3.36 2.81 -21.69
C LEU A 66 -1.93 3.32 -21.82
N GLU A 67 -1.04 2.94 -20.91
CA GLU A 67 0.38 3.33 -20.95
C GLU A 67 1.15 2.66 -22.12
N SER A 68 0.72 1.48 -22.54
CA SER A 68 1.28 0.80 -23.71
C SER A 68 0.82 1.44 -25.02
N ALA A 69 -0.44 1.88 -25.08
CA ALA A 69 -0.99 2.61 -26.22
C ALA A 69 -0.45 4.05 -26.31
N PHE A 70 -0.22 4.67 -25.15
CA PHE A 70 0.25 6.05 -25.02
C PHE A 70 1.43 6.15 -24.04
N PRO A 71 2.66 5.85 -24.47
CA PRO A 71 3.84 5.84 -23.57
C PRO A 71 4.09 7.15 -22.82
N ALA A 72 3.58 8.28 -23.32
CA ALA A 72 3.65 9.58 -22.64
C ALA A 72 2.84 9.64 -21.32
N LEU A 73 1.91 8.71 -21.08
CA LEU A 73 1.17 8.59 -19.82
C LEU A 73 1.96 7.84 -18.75
N ARG A 74 2.95 7.04 -19.12
CA ARG A 74 3.78 6.29 -18.18
C ARG A 74 4.78 7.21 -17.48
N THR A 75 4.42 7.68 -16.29
CA THR A 75 5.30 8.48 -15.44
C THR A 75 5.95 7.61 -14.35
N PRO A 76 7.07 8.05 -13.74
CA PRO A 76 7.65 7.35 -12.59
C PRO A 76 6.71 7.21 -11.39
N ASP A 77 5.71 8.09 -11.29
CA ASP A 77 4.70 8.11 -10.21
C ASP A 77 3.48 7.26 -10.53
N SER A 78 3.39 6.69 -11.74
CA SER A 78 2.30 5.80 -12.09
C SER A 78 2.26 4.56 -11.18
N PRO A 79 1.09 4.08 -10.76
CA PRO A 79 0.95 2.83 -10.01
C PRO A 79 1.60 1.64 -10.69
N SER A 80 1.66 1.62 -12.02
CA SER A 80 2.36 0.59 -12.81
C SER A 80 3.88 0.56 -12.59
N GLN A 81 4.48 1.64 -12.08
CA GLN A 81 5.93 1.79 -11.85
C GLN A 81 6.31 1.70 -10.37
N GLN A 82 5.35 1.56 -9.45
CA GLN A 82 5.57 1.56 -8.02
C GLN A 82 5.26 0.21 -7.38
N VAL A 83 5.92 -0.08 -6.24
CA VAL A 83 5.74 -1.29 -5.43
C VAL A 83 5.15 -0.91 -4.08
N GLY A 84 4.20 -1.69 -3.55
CA GLY A 84 3.66 -1.54 -2.19
C GLY A 84 3.00 -0.20 -1.91
N GLY A 85 2.91 0.17 -0.63
CA GLY A 85 2.40 1.45 -0.14
C GLY A 85 3.42 2.14 0.77
N PRO A 86 3.32 3.46 0.99
CA PRO A 86 4.21 4.16 1.91
C PRO A 86 4.07 3.58 3.33
N PRO A 87 5.15 3.59 4.14
CA PRO A 87 5.11 3.12 5.53
C PRO A 87 4.13 3.96 6.36
N SER A 88 3.48 3.33 7.34
CA SER A 88 2.63 4.05 8.27
C SER A 88 3.49 4.81 9.29
N THR A 89 2.94 5.87 9.89
CA THR A 89 3.63 6.66 10.92
C THR A 89 3.58 6.05 12.32
N THR A 90 3.05 4.83 12.45
CA THR A 90 2.89 4.14 13.75
C THR A 90 4.19 3.50 14.23
N PHE A 91 5.02 3.04 13.30
CA PHE A 91 6.32 2.43 13.55
C PHE A 91 7.42 3.25 12.88
N ALA A 92 8.65 3.13 13.39
CA ALA A 92 9.78 3.83 12.79
C ALA A 92 10.01 3.37 11.33
N PRO A 93 10.27 4.29 10.40
CA PRO A 93 10.61 3.91 9.04
C PRO A 93 12.02 3.29 9.00
N VAL A 94 12.18 2.26 8.16
CA VAL A 94 13.44 1.52 7.97
C VAL A 94 13.72 1.37 6.49
N GLU A 95 14.88 1.81 6.02
CA GLU A 95 15.35 1.55 4.65
C GLU A 95 15.83 0.10 4.50
N HIS A 96 15.43 -0.56 3.41
CA HIS A 96 15.91 -1.87 3.03
C HIS A 96 17.32 -1.78 2.44
N LEU A 97 18.18 -2.79 2.72
CA LEU A 97 19.52 -2.86 2.16
C LEU A 97 19.49 -2.98 0.63
N GLN A 98 18.52 -3.73 0.13
CA GLN A 98 18.23 -3.84 -1.28
C GLN A 98 16.72 -3.70 -1.51
N ARG A 99 16.32 -2.92 -2.52
CA ARG A 99 14.90 -2.69 -2.83
C ARG A 99 14.12 -4.01 -2.95
N LEU A 100 13.00 -4.11 -2.23
CA LEU A 100 12.04 -5.19 -2.39
C LEU A 100 11.17 -4.92 -3.62
N MET A 101 11.04 -5.94 -4.47
CA MET A 101 10.24 -5.86 -5.68
C MET A 101 8.93 -6.64 -5.53
N SER A 102 7.96 -6.35 -6.38
CA SER A 102 6.77 -7.16 -6.58
C SER A 102 7.07 -8.30 -7.56
N LEU A 103 6.06 -9.07 -7.93
CA LEU A 103 6.10 -10.04 -9.00
C LEU A 103 5.10 -9.65 -10.08
N ASP A 104 5.43 -9.92 -11.34
CA ASP A 104 4.44 -9.90 -12.41
C ASP A 104 3.49 -11.09 -12.24
N ASN A 105 2.23 -10.92 -12.65
CA ASN A 105 1.20 -11.94 -12.52
C ASN A 105 0.93 -12.64 -13.84
N ALA A 106 0.58 -13.93 -13.75
CA ALA A 106 -0.05 -14.70 -14.83
C ALA A 106 -1.33 -15.35 -14.27
N PHE A 107 -2.38 -15.37 -15.07
CA PHE A 107 -3.70 -15.91 -14.71
C PHE A 107 -4.13 -17.05 -15.65
N SER A 108 -3.35 -17.29 -16.68
CA SER A 108 -3.59 -18.37 -17.63
C SER A 108 -2.28 -19.02 -18.07
N ARG A 109 -2.42 -20.20 -18.67
CA ARG A 109 -1.29 -20.94 -19.22
C ARG A 109 -0.59 -20.15 -20.33
N GLU A 110 -1.34 -19.49 -21.18
CA GLU A 110 -0.82 -18.68 -22.29
C GLU A 110 0.00 -17.49 -21.78
N GLU A 111 -0.39 -16.92 -20.64
CA GLU A 111 0.37 -15.82 -20.02
C GLU A 111 1.70 -16.31 -19.44
N LEU A 112 1.71 -17.48 -18.80
CA LEU A 112 2.92 -18.14 -18.34
C LEU A 112 3.86 -18.49 -19.51
N GLU A 113 3.31 -19.03 -20.59
CA GLU A 113 4.07 -19.36 -21.81
C GLU A 113 4.63 -18.09 -22.48
N ARG A 114 3.91 -16.96 -22.48
CA ARG A 114 4.43 -15.67 -22.93
C ARG A 114 5.60 -15.17 -22.10
N TRP A 115 5.52 -15.31 -20.79
CA TRP A 115 6.64 -14.97 -19.89
C TRP A 115 7.87 -15.81 -20.20
N ALA A 116 7.74 -17.11 -20.30
CA ALA A 116 8.85 -18.00 -20.64
C ALA A 116 9.41 -17.72 -22.03
N SER A 117 8.55 -17.40 -23.02
CA SER A 117 8.97 -17.04 -24.37
C SER A 117 9.83 -15.76 -24.42
N ARG A 118 9.60 -14.81 -23.49
CA ARG A 118 10.49 -13.65 -23.35
C ARG A 118 11.89 -14.08 -22.88
N ALA A 119 11.96 -14.92 -21.85
CA ALA A 119 13.22 -15.46 -21.35
C ALA A 119 13.94 -16.33 -22.40
N ILE A 120 13.20 -17.13 -23.18
CA ILE A 120 13.76 -17.93 -24.28
C ILE A 120 14.40 -17.04 -25.35
N ARG A 121 13.79 -15.93 -25.74
CA ARG A 121 14.36 -15.01 -26.74
C ARG A 121 15.68 -14.39 -26.28
N GLU A 122 15.82 -14.14 -24.99
CA GLU A 122 17.00 -13.48 -24.41
C GLU A 122 18.13 -14.47 -24.11
N LEU A 123 17.80 -15.71 -23.70
CA LEU A 123 18.75 -16.71 -23.23
C LEU A 123 18.93 -17.90 -24.18
N GLY A 124 17.94 -18.20 -25.00
CA GLY A 124 17.82 -19.44 -25.76
C GLY A 124 17.18 -20.57 -24.95
N GLY A 125 16.34 -21.41 -25.60
CA GLY A 125 15.54 -22.45 -24.94
C GLY A 125 16.38 -23.47 -24.17
N LYS A 126 17.49 -23.94 -24.75
CA LYS A 126 18.40 -24.91 -24.11
C LYS A 126 19.01 -24.37 -22.81
N ARG A 127 19.34 -23.07 -22.75
CA ARG A 127 19.90 -22.43 -21.56
C ARG A 127 18.85 -22.33 -20.46
N LEU A 128 17.60 -22.05 -20.82
CA LEU A 128 16.51 -21.97 -19.89
C LEU A 128 16.18 -23.31 -19.24
N GLU A 129 16.15 -24.40 -20.01
CA GLU A 129 15.98 -25.77 -19.49
C GLU A 129 17.13 -26.19 -18.56
N GLN A 130 18.36 -25.79 -18.86
CA GLN A 130 19.53 -26.03 -18.00
C GLN A 130 19.43 -25.28 -16.67
N SER A 131 18.94 -24.05 -16.69
CA SER A 131 18.65 -23.30 -15.47
C SER A 131 17.64 -24.04 -14.60
N GLY A 132 16.53 -24.47 -15.19
CA GLY A 132 15.38 -25.05 -14.49
C GLY A 132 14.49 -23.97 -13.85
N TYR A 133 13.32 -24.43 -13.40
CA TYR A 133 12.30 -23.61 -12.76
C TYR A 133 12.11 -24.09 -11.32
N LEU A 134 12.35 -23.22 -10.36
CA LEU A 134 11.99 -23.44 -8.97
C LEU A 134 10.56 -22.96 -8.78
N SER A 135 9.64 -23.89 -8.54
CA SER A 135 8.24 -23.63 -8.23
C SER A 135 8.01 -23.73 -6.73
N GLU A 136 7.31 -22.77 -6.17
CA GLU A 136 6.98 -22.71 -4.75
C GLU A 136 5.57 -22.16 -4.55
N LEU A 137 4.93 -22.47 -3.42
CA LEU A 137 3.61 -21.93 -3.10
C LEU A 137 3.69 -20.45 -2.80
N LYS A 138 2.74 -19.69 -3.34
CA LYS A 138 2.57 -18.29 -2.99
C LYS A 138 1.73 -18.20 -1.72
N VAL A 139 2.45 -18.07 -0.60
CA VAL A 139 1.83 -17.93 0.73
C VAL A 139 1.06 -16.61 0.81
N ASP A 140 -0.15 -16.66 1.30
CA ASP A 140 -0.97 -15.48 1.53
C ASP A 140 -0.77 -14.96 2.96
N GLY A 141 0.18 -14.04 3.12
CA GLY A 141 0.59 -13.49 4.41
C GLY A 141 1.02 -12.03 4.34
N LEU A 142 1.95 -11.64 5.20
CA LEU A 142 2.58 -10.32 5.24
C LEU A 142 4.07 -10.44 4.94
N ALA A 143 4.51 -9.76 3.88
CA ALA A 143 5.91 -9.74 3.48
C ALA A 143 6.78 -9.04 4.55
N ILE A 144 7.87 -9.70 4.93
CA ILE A 144 8.84 -9.23 5.91
C ILE A 144 10.26 -9.38 5.37
N ASP A 145 11.10 -8.42 5.69
CA ASP A 145 12.52 -8.39 5.42
C ASP A 145 13.29 -8.51 6.74
N LEU A 146 14.19 -9.49 6.84
CA LEU A 146 14.99 -9.79 8.04
C LEU A 146 16.46 -9.55 7.74
N VAL A 147 17.14 -8.78 8.57
CA VAL A 147 18.58 -8.55 8.44
C VAL A 147 19.31 -9.19 9.59
N TYR A 148 20.28 -10.06 9.26
CA TYR A 148 21.20 -10.70 10.18
C TYR A 148 22.60 -10.17 9.96
N GLU A 149 23.25 -9.72 11.05
CA GLU A 149 24.66 -9.31 11.07
C GLU A 149 25.43 -10.20 12.05
N GLY A 150 26.54 -10.77 11.62
CA GLY A 150 27.30 -11.72 12.43
C GLY A 150 26.46 -12.91 12.92
N GLY A 151 25.45 -13.30 12.14
CA GLY A 151 24.50 -14.35 12.45
C GLY A 151 23.43 -13.97 13.47
N ARG A 152 23.30 -12.70 13.90
CA ARG A 152 22.24 -12.23 14.81
C ARG A 152 21.20 -11.41 14.06
N LEU A 153 19.93 -11.61 14.38
CA LEU A 153 18.83 -10.77 13.88
C LEU A 153 18.97 -9.37 14.47
N VAL A 154 19.31 -8.39 13.62
CA VAL A 154 19.48 -7.00 14.03
C VAL A 154 18.28 -6.16 13.65
N ARG A 155 17.59 -6.52 12.57
CA ARG A 155 16.48 -5.73 12.04
C ARG A 155 15.44 -6.60 11.33
N ALA A 156 14.17 -6.22 11.45
CA ALA A 156 13.07 -6.75 10.67
C ALA A 156 12.15 -5.62 10.25
N ALA A 157 11.74 -5.59 8.96
CA ALA A 157 10.90 -4.54 8.43
C ALA A 157 9.81 -5.07 7.49
N THR A 158 8.64 -4.43 7.48
CA THR A 158 7.62 -4.70 6.44
C THR A 158 8.12 -4.24 5.08
N ARG A 159 7.54 -4.75 4.00
CA ARG A 159 7.92 -4.35 2.63
C ARG A 159 7.80 -2.84 2.38
N GLY A 160 6.77 -2.18 2.94
CA GLY A 160 6.49 -0.78 2.68
C GLY A 160 6.31 -0.50 1.18
N ASP A 161 6.97 0.55 0.69
CA ASP A 161 7.03 0.92 -0.74
C ASP A 161 8.14 0.18 -1.52
N GLY A 162 8.76 -0.81 -0.86
CA GLY A 162 9.89 -1.57 -1.38
C GLY A 162 11.25 -0.92 -1.14
N ARG A 163 11.31 0.32 -0.69
CA ARG A 163 12.54 1.02 -0.27
C ARG A 163 12.56 1.26 1.23
N VAL A 164 11.42 1.69 1.77
CA VAL A 164 11.24 1.98 3.18
C VAL A 164 10.06 1.16 3.69
N GLY A 165 10.29 0.39 4.76
CA GLY A 165 9.29 -0.38 5.49
C GLY A 165 9.11 0.15 6.90
N GLU A 166 8.27 -0.53 7.68
CA GLU A 166 8.05 -0.25 9.11
C GLU A 166 8.92 -1.19 9.95
N ASP A 167 9.59 -0.66 10.97
CA ASP A 167 10.37 -1.46 11.92
C ASP A 167 9.47 -2.41 12.74
N MET A 168 9.63 -3.70 12.50
CA MET A 168 8.92 -4.77 13.19
C MET A 168 9.86 -5.62 14.07
N THR A 169 11.09 -5.20 14.27
CA THR A 169 12.15 -6.01 14.90
C THR A 169 11.72 -6.60 16.24
N THR A 170 11.11 -5.79 17.11
CA THR A 170 10.68 -6.26 18.44
C THR A 170 9.55 -7.28 18.34
N ASN A 171 8.61 -7.08 17.43
CA ASN A 171 7.48 -7.98 17.21
C ASN A 171 7.94 -9.30 16.57
N VAL A 172 8.78 -9.21 15.54
CA VAL A 172 9.32 -10.38 14.83
C VAL A 172 10.11 -11.30 15.74
N ARG A 173 10.89 -10.77 16.68
CA ARG A 173 11.61 -11.57 17.69
C ARG A 173 10.71 -12.44 18.57
N THR A 174 9.42 -12.17 18.61
CA THR A 174 8.46 -13.00 19.36
C THR A 174 7.97 -14.20 18.55
N ILE A 175 8.24 -14.26 17.25
CA ILE A 175 7.84 -15.36 16.35
C ILE A 175 8.83 -16.50 16.48
N SER A 176 8.41 -17.61 17.08
CA SER A 176 9.29 -18.75 17.43
C SER A 176 9.95 -19.42 16.24
N THR A 177 9.38 -19.31 15.04
CA THR A 177 9.94 -19.88 13.80
C THR A 177 11.03 -19.02 13.17
N ILE A 178 11.23 -17.78 13.64
CA ILE A 178 12.32 -16.89 13.19
C ILE A 178 13.45 -16.96 14.21
N PRO A 179 14.63 -17.49 13.86
CA PRO A 179 15.73 -17.60 14.80
C PRO A 179 16.33 -16.22 15.10
N ASP A 180 16.54 -15.90 16.38
CA ASP A 180 17.29 -14.69 16.79
C ASP A 180 18.78 -14.81 16.41
N ARG A 181 19.26 -16.05 16.22
CA ARG A 181 20.62 -16.34 15.80
C ARG A 181 20.66 -17.48 14.78
N LEU A 182 21.33 -17.22 13.66
CA LEU A 182 21.57 -18.23 12.64
C LEU A 182 22.46 -19.35 13.18
N THR A 183 22.20 -20.58 12.74
CA THR A 183 22.99 -21.77 13.02
C THR A 183 23.98 -22.01 11.86
N GLY A 184 24.96 -22.88 12.11
CA GLY A 184 25.97 -23.23 11.08
C GLY A 184 27.23 -22.36 11.14
N LYS A 185 28.35 -22.98 10.75
CA LYS A 185 29.68 -22.32 10.75
C LYS A 185 29.92 -21.47 9.50
N ASP A 186 29.08 -21.66 8.48
CA ASP A 186 29.11 -21.00 7.18
C ASP A 186 28.05 -19.90 7.04
N ALA A 187 27.48 -19.49 8.17
CA ALA A 187 26.53 -18.37 8.18
C ALA A 187 27.22 -17.08 7.70
N PRO A 188 26.59 -16.33 6.77
CA PRO A 188 27.19 -15.12 6.20
C PRO A 188 27.36 -14.01 7.22
N ALA A 189 28.32 -13.11 6.98
CA ALA A 189 28.56 -11.94 7.83
C ALA A 189 27.37 -10.97 7.81
N LEU A 190 26.75 -10.78 6.63
CA LEU A 190 25.54 -10.04 6.42
C LEU A 190 24.57 -10.88 5.59
N LEU A 191 23.31 -10.98 6.04
CA LEU A 191 22.26 -11.70 5.33
C LEU A 191 20.94 -10.93 5.43
N GLU A 192 20.41 -10.50 4.30
CA GLU A 192 19.06 -9.99 4.15
C GLU A 192 18.14 -11.11 3.64
N VAL A 193 17.15 -11.51 4.43
CA VAL A 193 16.21 -12.61 4.13
C VAL A 193 14.83 -12.05 3.89
N ARG A 194 14.23 -12.42 2.78
CA ARG A 194 12.87 -12.06 2.42
C ARG A 194 11.94 -13.23 2.63
N GLY A 195 10.84 -13.00 3.32
CA GLY A 195 9.89 -14.05 3.62
C GLY A 195 8.48 -13.51 3.85
N GLU A 196 7.61 -14.43 4.21
CA GLU A 196 6.20 -14.14 4.49
C GLU A 196 5.86 -14.60 5.90
N VAL A 197 5.28 -13.70 6.71
CA VAL A 197 4.66 -14.04 8.00
C VAL A 197 3.21 -14.40 7.74
N PHE A 198 2.77 -15.53 8.27
CA PHE A 198 1.44 -16.07 8.00
C PHE A 198 0.79 -16.69 9.25
N PHE A 199 -0.50 -16.95 9.18
CA PHE A 199 -1.20 -17.84 10.10
C PHE A 199 -1.42 -19.20 9.44
N ALA A 200 -1.14 -20.27 10.18
CA ALA A 200 -1.67 -21.58 9.82
C ALA A 200 -3.20 -21.54 9.98
N VAL A 201 -3.92 -22.21 9.07
CA VAL A 201 -5.41 -22.21 9.03
C VAL A 201 -6.01 -22.62 10.37
N LYS A 202 -5.45 -23.68 11.01
CA LYS A 202 -5.88 -24.14 12.34
C LYS A 202 -5.74 -23.08 13.44
N ASP A 203 -4.61 -22.33 13.41
CA ASP A 203 -4.30 -21.32 14.43
C ASP A 203 -5.16 -20.06 14.22
N PHE A 204 -5.45 -19.70 12.97
CA PHE A 204 -6.39 -18.66 12.61
C PHE A 204 -7.80 -18.95 13.12
N THR A 205 -8.29 -20.19 12.91
CA THR A 205 -9.62 -20.62 13.38
C THR A 205 -9.70 -20.52 14.90
N ALA A 206 -8.72 -21.06 15.62
CA ALA A 206 -8.65 -21.00 17.08
C ALA A 206 -8.58 -19.55 17.62
N LEU A 207 -7.86 -18.67 16.93
CA LEU A 207 -7.80 -17.25 17.27
C LEU A 207 -9.18 -16.60 17.14
N ASN A 208 -9.87 -16.79 16.03
CA ASN A 208 -11.18 -16.21 15.79
C ASN A 208 -12.23 -16.72 16.78
N GLU A 209 -12.23 -18.00 17.13
CA GLU A 209 -13.09 -18.56 18.17
C GLU A 209 -12.84 -17.89 19.53
N SER A 210 -11.58 -17.64 19.86
CA SER A 210 -11.19 -16.91 21.07
C SER A 210 -11.70 -15.45 21.06
N LEU A 211 -11.54 -14.75 19.95
CA LEU A 211 -12.00 -13.36 19.79
C LEU A 211 -13.53 -13.27 19.95
N VAL A 212 -14.27 -14.16 19.31
CA VAL A 212 -15.74 -14.22 19.43
C VAL A 212 -16.16 -14.51 20.87
N ARG A 213 -15.52 -15.44 21.54
CA ARG A 213 -15.76 -15.76 22.95
C ARG A 213 -15.52 -14.57 23.87
N ASP A 214 -14.51 -13.77 23.56
CA ASP A 214 -14.16 -12.52 24.26
C ASP A 214 -15.06 -11.33 23.86
N GLY A 215 -16.07 -11.51 23.01
CA GLY A 215 -16.95 -10.45 22.49
C GLY A 215 -16.25 -9.47 21.54
N LYS A 216 -15.13 -9.89 20.93
CA LYS A 216 -14.38 -9.12 19.93
C LYS A 216 -14.73 -9.56 18.52
N ALA A 217 -14.56 -8.67 17.55
CA ALA A 217 -14.75 -9.02 16.16
C ALA A 217 -13.64 -10.00 15.67
N PRO A 218 -13.99 -11.07 14.95
CA PRO A 218 -13.03 -11.96 14.34
C PRO A 218 -12.33 -11.28 13.16
N PHE A 219 -11.14 -11.76 12.80
CA PHE A 219 -10.46 -11.37 11.57
C PHE A 219 -11.14 -11.99 10.34
N ALA A 220 -11.13 -11.23 9.24
CA ALA A 220 -11.79 -11.66 8.00
C ALA A 220 -11.10 -12.83 7.31
N ASN A 221 -9.76 -12.89 7.34
CA ASN A 221 -8.97 -13.95 6.74
C ASN A 221 -7.60 -14.11 7.45
N PRO A 222 -6.84 -15.20 7.20
CA PRO A 222 -5.54 -15.45 7.81
C PRO A 222 -4.50 -14.36 7.52
N ARG A 223 -4.51 -13.77 6.32
CA ARG A 223 -3.60 -12.68 5.93
C ARG A 223 -3.81 -11.45 6.79
N ASN A 224 -5.06 -10.97 6.92
CA ASN A 224 -5.38 -9.81 7.75
C ASN A 224 -5.10 -10.09 9.24
N ALA A 225 -5.31 -11.34 9.67
CA ALA A 225 -4.95 -11.77 11.02
C ALA A 225 -3.43 -11.70 11.25
N ALA A 226 -2.62 -12.14 10.27
CA ALA A 226 -1.16 -12.07 10.35
C ALA A 226 -0.68 -10.61 10.37
N ALA A 227 -1.15 -9.78 9.45
CA ALA A 227 -0.81 -8.35 9.38
C ALA A 227 -1.21 -7.61 10.66
N GLY A 228 -2.47 -7.79 11.11
CA GLY A 228 -2.98 -7.16 12.33
C GLY A 228 -2.31 -7.67 13.61
N SER A 229 -1.85 -8.92 13.65
CA SER A 229 -1.13 -9.49 14.79
C SER A 229 0.34 -9.06 14.83
N LEU A 230 1.00 -8.93 13.68
CA LEU A 230 2.38 -8.46 13.64
C LEU A 230 2.49 -6.97 13.95
N ARG A 231 1.56 -6.14 13.48
CA ARG A 231 1.53 -4.69 13.66
C ARG A 231 0.91 -4.24 14.99
N GLN A 232 1.15 -4.99 16.07
CA GLN A 232 0.70 -4.61 17.42
C GLN A 232 1.70 -3.67 18.08
N LYS A 233 1.19 -2.61 18.74
CA LYS A 233 2.02 -1.68 19.51
C LYS A 233 2.70 -2.36 20.71
N ASP A 234 2.02 -3.34 21.32
CA ASP A 234 2.58 -4.19 22.38
C ASP A 234 3.04 -5.53 21.81
N PRO A 235 4.36 -5.81 21.77
CA PRO A 235 4.90 -7.07 21.28
C PRO A 235 4.38 -8.31 22.01
N LYS A 236 3.89 -8.17 23.25
CA LYS A 236 3.28 -9.27 24.02
C LYS A 236 2.01 -9.78 23.33
N VAL A 237 1.26 -8.90 22.65
CA VAL A 237 0.09 -9.32 21.88
C VAL A 237 0.55 -10.15 20.68
N THR A 238 1.59 -9.73 19.95
CA THR A 238 2.20 -10.53 18.88
C THR A 238 2.68 -11.88 19.41
N ALA A 239 3.38 -11.91 20.54
CA ALA A 239 3.87 -13.13 21.20
C ALA A 239 2.74 -14.12 21.57
N SER A 240 1.53 -13.62 21.86
CA SER A 240 0.36 -14.47 22.15
C SER A 240 -0.27 -15.07 20.89
N ARG A 241 0.22 -14.71 19.68
CA ARG A 241 -0.28 -15.20 18.39
C ARG A 241 0.66 -16.27 17.83
N ASN A 242 0.09 -17.34 17.35
CA ASN A 242 0.88 -18.43 16.76
C ASN A 242 1.19 -18.14 15.28
N LEU A 243 2.09 -17.15 15.06
CA LEU A 243 2.51 -16.74 13.73
C LEU A 243 3.59 -17.69 13.19
N GLY A 244 3.46 -18.07 11.91
CA GLY A 244 4.47 -18.77 11.14
C GLY A 244 5.29 -17.82 10.27
N PHE A 245 6.44 -18.30 9.81
CA PHE A 245 7.30 -17.61 8.84
C PHE A 245 7.85 -18.58 7.81
N VAL A 246 7.96 -18.13 6.58
CA VAL A 246 8.64 -18.88 5.51
C VAL A 246 9.52 -17.95 4.68
N SER A 247 10.77 -18.33 4.45
CA SER A 247 11.70 -17.61 3.58
C SER A 247 11.41 -17.95 2.12
N HIS A 248 11.35 -16.91 1.28
CA HIS A 248 11.14 -17.06 -0.17
C HIS A 248 12.20 -16.34 -1.02
N GLY A 249 13.24 -15.79 -0.42
CA GLY A 249 14.31 -15.13 -1.13
C GLY A 249 15.31 -14.46 -0.21
N VAL A 250 16.31 -13.84 -0.83
CA VAL A 250 17.31 -13.03 -0.14
C VAL A 250 17.53 -11.73 -0.91
N GLY A 251 18.01 -10.73 -0.20
CA GLY A 251 18.59 -9.53 -0.76
C GLY A 251 20.12 -9.59 -0.72
N VAL A 252 20.74 -8.72 0.09
CA VAL A 252 22.19 -8.67 0.28
C VAL A 252 22.68 -9.90 1.03
N VAL A 253 23.76 -10.52 0.52
CA VAL A 253 24.44 -11.66 1.18
C VAL A 253 25.95 -11.43 1.07
N GLU A 254 26.63 -11.30 2.21
CA GLU A 254 28.08 -11.15 2.27
C GLU A 254 28.74 -12.35 2.97
N GLY A 255 29.77 -12.89 2.33
CA GLY A 255 30.50 -14.05 2.87
C GLY A 255 29.95 -15.41 2.44
N TYR A 256 28.90 -15.47 1.61
CA TYR A 256 28.37 -16.70 1.03
C TYR A 256 27.94 -16.50 -0.42
N ARG A 257 28.22 -17.47 -1.28
CA ARG A 257 27.85 -17.44 -2.69
C ARG A 257 27.18 -18.74 -3.12
N ALA A 258 25.93 -18.64 -3.54
CA ALA A 258 25.20 -19.73 -4.17
C ALA A 258 25.13 -19.52 -5.69
N TYR A 259 25.30 -20.58 -6.47
CA TYR A 259 25.13 -20.54 -7.93
C TYR A 259 23.67 -20.70 -8.35
N ARG A 260 22.89 -21.38 -7.53
CA ARG A 260 21.46 -21.66 -7.74
C ARG A 260 20.66 -21.15 -6.56
N LEU A 261 19.43 -20.77 -6.83
CA LEU A 261 18.47 -20.36 -5.80
C LEU A 261 18.10 -21.55 -4.90
N SER A 262 17.98 -22.75 -5.48
CA SER A 262 17.75 -24.00 -4.74
C SER A 262 18.87 -24.32 -3.75
N ASP A 263 20.15 -24.06 -4.10
CA ASP A 263 21.29 -24.24 -3.18
C ASP A 263 21.22 -23.22 -2.03
N LEU A 264 20.80 -22.00 -2.34
CA LEU A 264 20.62 -20.95 -1.34
C LEU A 264 19.52 -21.31 -0.33
N TYR A 265 18.41 -21.87 -0.80
CA TYR A 265 17.33 -22.31 0.09
C TYR A 265 17.78 -23.45 1.02
N GLN A 266 18.59 -24.37 0.53
CA GLN A 266 19.23 -25.39 1.39
C GLN A 266 20.18 -24.75 2.42
N ALA A 267 20.86 -23.67 2.07
CA ALA A 267 21.70 -22.94 3.01
C ALA A 267 20.86 -22.25 4.09
N LEU A 268 19.74 -21.60 3.70
CA LEU A 268 18.79 -20.99 4.66
C LEU A 268 18.31 -22.03 5.69
N GLU A 269 17.93 -23.24 5.24
CA GLU A 269 17.54 -24.34 6.14
C GLU A 269 18.68 -24.73 7.11
N ARG A 270 19.92 -24.86 6.61
CA ARG A 270 21.08 -25.16 7.48
C ARG A 270 21.33 -24.05 8.50
N TRP A 271 21.02 -22.81 8.16
CA TRP A 271 21.14 -21.67 9.08
C TRP A 271 19.96 -21.53 10.04
N GLY A 272 18.96 -22.44 9.95
CA GLY A 272 17.79 -22.48 10.84
C GLY A 272 16.61 -21.63 10.37
N LEU A 273 16.65 -21.08 9.16
CA LEU A 273 15.54 -20.32 8.58
C LEU A 273 14.57 -21.24 7.84
N PRO A 274 13.27 -21.19 8.14
CA PRO A 274 12.29 -22.05 7.47
C PRO A 274 12.11 -21.64 6.01
N VAL A 275 12.04 -22.64 5.13
CA VAL A 275 11.66 -22.51 3.72
C VAL A 275 10.52 -23.46 3.40
N SER A 276 9.73 -23.15 2.37
CA SER A 276 8.58 -23.98 2.00
C SER A 276 8.99 -25.44 1.72
N PRO A 277 8.38 -26.42 2.39
CA PRO A 277 8.61 -27.84 2.10
C PRO A 277 8.02 -28.24 0.74
N HIS A 278 7.12 -27.46 0.20
CA HIS A 278 6.40 -27.72 -1.06
C HIS A 278 7.16 -27.23 -2.29
N ARG A 279 8.36 -26.60 -2.14
CA ARG A 279 9.16 -26.18 -3.27
C ARG A 279 9.61 -27.33 -4.16
N LYS A 280 9.61 -27.15 -5.45
CA LYS A 280 10.02 -28.17 -6.42
C LYS A 280 10.83 -27.56 -7.56
N LEU A 281 12.01 -28.14 -7.83
CA LEU A 281 12.79 -27.81 -9.01
C LEU A 281 12.37 -28.70 -10.17
N VAL A 282 11.95 -28.10 -11.27
CA VAL A 282 11.51 -28.78 -12.50
C VAL A 282 12.24 -28.20 -13.72
N ARG A 283 12.22 -28.92 -14.84
CA ARG A 283 13.01 -28.57 -16.02
C ARG A 283 12.19 -27.95 -17.16
N THR A 284 10.91 -28.25 -17.20
CA THR A 284 10.04 -27.87 -18.32
C THR A 284 8.82 -27.11 -17.84
N LEU A 285 8.24 -26.27 -18.72
CA LEU A 285 6.98 -25.57 -18.45
C LEU A 285 5.81 -26.55 -18.22
N THR A 286 5.84 -27.71 -18.85
CA THR A 286 4.80 -28.75 -18.65
C THR A 286 4.84 -29.23 -17.20
N GLU A 287 6.03 -29.43 -16.62
CA GLU A 287 6.16 -29.82 -15.21
C GLU A 287 5.78 -28.67 -14.28
N VAL A 288 6.07 -27.41 -14.64
CA VAL A 288 5.59 -26.23 -13.91
C VAL A 288 4.07 -26.21 -13.91
N TRP A 289 3.44 -26.44 -15.08
CA TRP A 289 1.99 -26.45 -15.20
C TRP A 289 1.36 -27.58 -14.35
N ALA A 290 1.92 -28.79 -14.38
CA ALA A 290 1.46 -29.87 -13.55
C ALA A 290 1.57 -29.56 -12.04
N TYR A 291 2.57 -28.80 -11.61
CA TYR A 291 2.70 -28.31 -10.24
C TYR A 291 1.58 -27.29 -9.91
N ILE A 292 1.29 -26.35 -10.83
CA ILE A 292 0.22 -25.38 -10.70
C ILE A 292 -1.14 -26.08 -10.57
N GLU A 293 -1.46 -27.02 -11.48
CA GLU A 293 -2.71 -27.77 -11.45
C GLU A 293 -2.88 -28.57 -10.15
N HIS A 294 -1.81 -29.27 -9.74
CA HIS A 294 -1.86 -30.07 -8.51
C HIS A 294 -2.22 -29.23 -7.29
N PHE A 295 -1.59 -28.07 -7.08
CA PHE A 295 -1.92 -27.22 -5.93
C PHE A 295 -3.18 -26.38 -6.16
N GLY A 296 -3.65 -26.19 -7.38
CA GLY A 296 -4.96 -25.64 -7.68
C GLY A 296 -6.09 -26.53 -7.18
N GLU A 297 -5.97 -27.85 -7.41
CA GLU A 297 -6.93 -28.86 -6.96
C GLU A 297 -6.81 -29.15 -5.44
N HIS A 298 -5.60 -29.03 -4.87
CA HIS A 298 -5.29 -29.35 -3.49
C HIS A 298 -5.00 -28.10 -2.65
N ARG A 299 -5.59 -26.97 -2.99
CA ARG A 299 -5.35 -25.67 -2.39
C ARG A 299 -5.47 -25.66 -0.86
N HIS A 300 -6.41 -26.43 -0.32
CA HIS A 300 -6.67 -26.52 1.12
C HIS A 300 -5.96 -27.68 1.83
N SER A 301 -5.06 -28.39 1.15
CA SER A 301 -4.28 -29.49 1.75
C SER A 301 -2.99 -29.05 2.43
N VAL A 302 -2.67 -27.75 2.34
CA VAL A 302 -1.48 -27.15 2.96
C VAL A 302 -1.85 -26.44 4.27
N GLU A 303 -0.85 -26.21 5.12
CA GLU A 303 -1.05 -25.65 6.45
C GLU A 303 -1.46 -24.17 6.48
N HIS A 304 -1.28 -23.45 5.36
CA HIS A 304 -1.58 -22.01 5.22
C HIS A 304 -2.38 -21.74 3.94
N GLU A 305 -3.01 -20.58 3.87
CA GLU A 305 -3.67 -20.15 2.63
C GLU A 305 -2.63 -19.78 1.57
N ILE A 306 -3.00 -20.04 0.31
CA ILE A 306 -2.20 -19.72 -0.88
C ILE A 306 -3.08 -19.02 -1.92
N ASP A 307 -2.56 -17.98 -2.57
CA ASP A 307 -3.23 -17.28 -3.68
C ASP A 307 -2.65 -17.66 -5.04
N GLY A 308 -1.68 -18.57 -5.07
CA GLY A 308 -1.05 -19.00 -6.31
C GLY A 308 0.23 -19.80 -6.13
N VAL A 309 1.05 -19.76 -7.19
CA VAL A 309 2.37 -20.39 -7.27
C VAL A 309 3.37 -19.36 -7.79
N VAL A 310 4.56 -19.31 -7.20
CA VAL A 310 5.67 -18.48 -7.71
C VAL A 310 6.63 -19.38 -8.46
N ILE A 311 6.97 -18.99 -9.67
CA ILE A 311 7.92 -19.64 -10.56
C ILE A 311 9.15 -18.76 -10.69
N LYS A 312 10.33 -19.30 -10.42
CA LYS A 312 11.62 -18.61 -10.48
C LYS A 312 12.62 -19.41 -11.32
N LEU A 313 13.42 -18.75 -12.12
CA LEU A 313 14.56 -19.40 -12.76
C LEU A 313 15.62 -19.69 -11.70
N ASP A 314 16.12 -20.92 -11.64
CA ASP A 314 16.93 -21.38 -10.52
C ASP A 314 18.38 -20.89 -10.55
N GLU A 315 18.95 -20.66 -11.73
CA GLU A 315 20.35 -20.25 -11.88
C GLU A 315 20.53 -18.74 -11.70
N ARG A 316 21.32 -18.29 -10.74
CA ARG A 316 21.52 -16.88 -10.40
C ARG A 316 22.16 -16.08 -11.53
N ALA A 317 23.09 -16.64 -12.28
CA ALA A 317 23.67 -15.96 -13.45
C ALA A 317 22.62 -15.66 -14.53
N VAL A 318 21.60 -16.50 -14.67
CA VAL A 318 20.46 -16.28 -15.54
C VAL A 318 19.55 -15.18 -14.98
N GLN A 319 19.34 -15.16 -13.66
CA GLN A 319 18.58 -14.10 -13.00
C GLN A 319 19.24 -12.72 -13.20
N ASP A 320 20.56 -12.66 -13.02
CA ASP A 320 21.35 -11.44 -13.19
C ASP A 320 21.31 -10.94 -14.66
N GLN A 321 21.40 -11.85 -15.62
CA GLN A 321 21.31 -11.52 -17.04
C GLN A 321 19.95 -10.94 -17.44
N LEU A 322 18.85 -11.53 -16.99
CA LEU A 322 17.49 -11.06 -17.28
C LEU A 322 17.16 -9.76 -16.52
N GLY A 323 17.75 -9.57 -15.35
CA GLY A 323 17.56 -8.40 -14.53
C GLY A 323 16.11 -8.20 -14.08
N SER A 324 15.72 -6.93 -13.92
CA SER A 324 14.40 -6.53 -13.42
C SER A 324 13.85 -5.32 -14.17
N THR A 325 12.55 -5.14 -14.08
CA THR A 325 11.86 -3.88 -14.40
C THR A 325 11.91 -2.94 -13.18
N ALA A 326 11.29 -1.76 -13.29
CA ALA A 326 11.12 -0.88 -12.13
C ALA A 326 10.28 -1.53 -11.00
N LYS A 327 9.44 -2.53 -11.31
CA LYS A 327 8.47 -3.13 -10.38
C LYS A 327 8.81 -4.57 -10.02
N ALA A 328 9.26 -5.39 -10.96
CA ALA A 328 9.35 -6.84 -10.81
C ALA A 328 10.60 -7.44 -11.48
N PRO A 329 11.15 -8.55 -10.96
CA PRO A 329 12.21 -9.30 -11.62
C PRO A 329 11.65 -9.98 -12.88
N ARG A 330 12.45 -10.01 -13.97
CA ARG A 330 12.05 -10.68 -15.22
C ARG A 330 12.20 -12.20 -15.15
N TRP A 331 12.96 -12.70 -14.18
CA TRP A 331 13.26 -14.10 -13.99
C TRP A 331 12.29 -14.82 -13.03
N ALA A 332 11.26 -14.11 -12.52
CA ALA A 332 10.24 -14.67 -11.66
C ALA A 332 8.85 -14.18 -12.09
N ILE A 333 7.83 -15.01 -11.85
CA ILE A 333 6.43 -14.68 -12.09
C ILE A 333 5.55 -15.38 -11.05
N ALA A 334 4.45 -14.74 -10.68
CA ALA A 334 3.41 -15.33 -9.84
C ALA A 334 2.24 -15.78 -10.72
N PHE A 335 1.96 -17.08 -10.72
CA PHE A 335 0.70 -17.58 -11.26
C PHE A 335 -0.36 -17.49 -10.16
N LYS A 336 -1.43 -16.75 -10.40
CA LYS A 336 -2.54 -16.59 -9.45
C LYS A 336 -3.72 -17.49 -9.80
N TYR A 337 -4.23 -18.18 -8.80
CA TYR A 337 -5.45 -18.96 -8.96
C TYR A 337 -6.67 -18.04 -9.10
N PRO A 338 -7.70 -18.47 -9.84
CA PRO A 338 -8.98 -17.78 -9.80
C PRO A 338 -9.54 -17.79 -8.37
N PRO A 339 -10.28 -16.74 -7.98
CA PRO A 339 -10.96 -16.70 -6.70
C PRO A 339 -11.91 -17.91 -6.55
N GLU A 340 -11.99 -18.44 -5.33
CA GLU A 340 -12.94 -19.50 -5.00
C GLU A 340 -14.37 -18.96 -5.09
N GLU A 341 -15.22 -19.67 -5.82
CA GLU A 341 -16.64 -19.36 -5.94
C GLU A 341 -17.49 -20.44 -5.25
N VAL A 342 -18.41 -20.00 -4.41
CA VAL A 342 -19.35 -20.87 -3.69
C VAL A 342 -20.78 -20.37 -3.91
N THR A 343 -21.76 -21.23 -3.68
CA THR A 343 -23.18 -20.84 -3.76
C THR A 343 -23.80 -20.77 -2.38
N THR A 344 -24.66 -19.77 -2.18
CA THR A 344 -25.43 -19.61 -0.94
C THR A 344 -26.78 -18.95 -1.20
N LYS A 345 -27.72 -19.06 -0.25
CA LYS A 345 -29.07 -18.48 -0.34
C LYS A 345 -29.05 -17.01 0.09
N LEU A 346 -29.53 -16.11 -0.77
CA LEU A 346 -29.69 -14.67 -0.47
C LEU A 346 -31.02 -14.43 0.24
N HIS A 347 -30.97 -14.10 1.52
CA HIS A 347 -32.19 -13.89 2.34
C HIS A 347 -32.76 -12.48 2.15
N SER A 348 -31.90 -11.46 2.13
CA SER A 348 -32.32 -10.06 1.97
C SER A 348 -31.19 -9.22 1.39
N ILE A 349 -31.54 -8.06 0.89
CA ILE A 349 -30.59 -6.99 0.50
C ILE A 349 -30.89 -5.79 1.39
N ASP A 350 -29.87 -5.29 2.05
CA ASP A 350 -29.92 -4.09 2.88
C ASP A 350 -28.94 -3.04 2.34
N VAL A 351 -28.96 -1.84 2.88
CA VAL A 351 -28.08 -0.75 2.43
C VAL A 351 -27.29 -0.15 3.59
N ASN A 352 -26.03 0.20 3.33
CA ASN A 352 -25.18 0.95 4.25
C ASN A 352 -24.93 2.36 3.72
N VAL A 353 -24.77 3.33 4.63
CA VAL A 353 -24.48 4.73 4.29
C VAL A 353 -23.06 5.04 4.74
N GLY A 354 -22.17 5.20 3.78
CA GLY A 354 -20.77 5.50 4.00
C GLY A 354 -20.51 6.96 4.40
N ARG A 355 -19.27 7.24 4.75
CA ARG A 355 -18.77 8.56 5.20
C ARG A 355 -19.13 9.73 4.28
N THR A 356 -19.14 9.52 2.98
CA THR A 356 -19.47 10.52 1.94
C THR A 356 -20.93 10.52 1.54
N GLY A 357 -21.78 9.84 2.31
CA GLY A 357 -23.20 9.72 2.02
C GLY A 357 -23.57 8.65 0.98
N ARG A 358 -22.60 7.98 0.35
CA ARG A 358 -22.86 6.91 -0.62
C ARG A 358 -23.66 5.79 0.03
N VAL A 359 -24.74 5.38 -0.63
CA VAL A 359 -25.63 4.31 -0.18
C VAL A 359 -25.32 3.06 -0.97
N THR A 360 -24.69 2.10 -0.29
CA THR A 360 -24.18 0.86 -0.91
C THR A 360 -25.05 -0.32 -0.50
N PRO A 361 -25.68 -1.04 -1.46
CA PRO A 361 -26.42 -2.26 -1.17
C PRO A 361 -25.47 -3.43 -0.89
N PHE A 362 -25.90 -4.30 0.03
CA PHE A 362 -25.23 -5.57 0.34
C PHE A 362 -26.24 -6.67 0.60
N GLY A 363 -25.90 -7.90 0.20
CA GLY A 363 -26.71 -9.08 0.45
C GLY A 363 -26.45 -9.67 1.82
N ILE A 364 -27.50 -10.09 2.50
CA ILE A 364 -27.47 -10.92 3.72
C ILE A 364 -27.84 -12.32 3.30
N MET A 365 -26.95 -13.27 3.56
CA MET A 365 -27.00 -14.63 3.02
C MET A 365 -26.94 -15.68 4.12
N GLU A 366 -27.30 -16.90 3.77
CA GLU A 366 -26.98 -18.05 4.60
C GLU A 366 -25.45 -18.17 4.74
N PRO A 367 -24.91 -18.30 5.98
CA PRO A 367 -23.47 -18.37 6.19
C PRO A 367 -22.83 -19.51 5.42
N VAL A 368 -21.79 -19.24 4.65
CA VAL A 368 -21.04 -20.20 3.85
C VAL A 368 -19.55 -20.02 4.02
N GLN A 369 -18.80 -21.11 3.95
CA GLN A 369 -17.33 -21.08 3.98
C GLN A 369 -16.80 -20.74 2.58
N VAL A 370 -15.91 -19.75 2.50
CA VAL A 370 -15.19 -19.38 1.28
C VAL A 370 -13.82 -18.82 1.63
N SER A 371 -12.78 -19.32 0.98
CA SER A 371 -11.37 -18.90 1.21
C SER A 371 -11.06 -18.74 2.71
N GLY A 372 -11.22 -19.82 3.48
CA GLY A 372 -10.84 -19.91 4.90
C GLY A 372 -11.67 -19.07 5.88
N SER A 373 -12.81 -18.48 5.48
CA SER A 373 -13.68 -17.76 6.43
C SER A 373 -15.16 -17.96 6.14
N THR A 374 -15.99 -17.79 7.19
CA THR A 374 -17.46 -17.81 7.07
C THR A 374 -17.97 -16.45 6.63
N VAL A 375 -18.68 -16.42 5.52
CA VAL A 375 -19.28 -15.22 4.95
C VAL A 375 -20.80 -15.29 5.03
N SER A 376 -21.42 -14.25 5.59
CA SER A 376 -22.88 -14.08 5.67
C SER A 376 -23.37 -12.78 5.04
N MET A 377 -22.47 -11.90 4.65
CA MET A 377 -22.78 -10.63 3.98
C MET A 377 -21.80 -10.37 2.84
N ALA A 378 -22.30 -9.85 1.72
CA ALA A 378 -21.47 -9.53 0.56
C ALA A 378 -21.96 -8.27 -0.15
N THR A 379 -21.04 -7.49 -0.71
CA THR A 379 -21.40 -6.28 -1.44
C THR A 379 -22.14 -6.58 -2.74
N LEU A 380 -23.01 -5.65 -3.11
CA LEU A 380 -23.66 -5.59 -4.43
C LEU A 380 -23.29 -4.30 -5.17
N HIS A 381 -22.30 -3.56 -4.63
CA HIS A 381 -21.71 -2.34 -5.16
C HIS A 381 -22.69 -1.14 -5.32
N ASN A 382 -23.67 -1.24 -6.19
CA ASN A 382 -24.70 -0.22 -6.43
C ASN A 382 -25.97 -0.84 -7.06
N ALA A 383 -27.02 -0.02 -7.23
CA ALA A 383 -28.29 -0.48 -7.79
C ALA A 383 -28.16 -0.97 -9.23
N SER A 384 -27.37 -0.30 -10.07
CA SER A 384 -27.17 -0.66 -11.48
C SER A 384 -26.51 -2.05 -11.60
N GLU A 385 -25.61 -2.40 -10.68
CA GLU A 385 -24.98 -3.70 -10.62
C GLU A 385 -25.98 -4.82 -10.25
N ILE A 386 -26.90 -4.55 -9.33
CA ILE A 386 -27.98 -5.51 -8.99
C ILE A 386 -28.84 -5.78 -10.23
N GLU A 387 -29.25 -4.73 -10.92
CA GLU A 387 -30.05 -4.85 -12.16
C GLU A 387 -29.26 -5.57 -13.26
N ARG A 388 -28.03 -5.15 -13.51
CA ARG A 388 -27.15 -5.76 -14.52
C ARG A 388 -26.92 -7.25 -14.28
N LYS A 389 -26.69 -7.63 -13.02
CA LYS A 389 -26.49 -9.03 -12.61
C LYS A 389 -27.81 -9.81 -12.57
N GLY A 390 -28.94 -9.11 -12.51
CA GLY A 390 -30.28 -9.72 -12.40
C GLY A 390 -30.51 -10.45 -11.09
N VAL A 391 -29.92 -9.97 -9.99
CA VAL A 391 -30.02 -10.60 -8.67
C VAL A 391 -31.34 -10.23 -8.02
N LEU A 392 -32.04 -11.23 -7.52
CA LEU A 392 -33.31 -11.10 -6.78
C LEU A 392 -33.15 -11.58 -5.34
N ILE A 393 -33.87 -10.96 -4.43
CA ILE A 393 -33.99 -11.45 -3.04
C ILE A 393 -34.65 -12.82 -3.07
N GLY A 394 -34.03 -13.81 -2.44
CA GLY A 394 -34.46 -15.19 -2.49
C GLY A 394 -33.71 -16.05 -3.50
N ASP A 395 -32.82 -15.48 -4.33
CA ASP A 395 -31.95 -16.25 -5.22
C ASP A 395 -30.97 -17.13 -4.44
N THR A 396 -30.59 -18.24 -5.05
CA THR A 396 -29.28 -18.84 -4.80
C THR A 396 -28.28 -18.05 -5.60
N VAL A 397 -27.26 -17.49 -4.94
CA VAL A 397 -26.26 -16.63 -5.56
C VAL A 397 -24.89 -17.27 -5.54
N VAL A 398 -24.09 -16.98 -6.56
CA VAL A 398 -22.66 -17.27 -6.59
C VAL A 398 -21.95 -16.16 -5.82
N LEU A 399 -21.22 -16.56 -4.81
CA LEU A 399 -20.41 -15.70 -3.95
C LEU A 399 -18.94 -16.00 -4.19
N ARG A 400 -18.12 -14.97 -4.25
CA ARG A 400 -16.67 -15.09 -4.17
C ARG A 400 -16.11 -14.03 -3.23
N LYS A 401 -14.91 -14.26 -2.75
CA LYS A 401 -14.10 -13.19 -2.19
C LYS A 401 -13.27 -12.60 -3.30
N ALA A 402 -13.61 -11.39 -3.67
CA ALA A 402 -12.82 -10.63 -4.59
C ALA A 402 -11.44 -10.34 -3.95
N GLY A 403 -10.36 -10.92 -4.55
CA GLY A 403 -8.99 -10.84 -4.02
C GLY A 403 -8.79 -11.49 -2.66
N ASP A 404 -9.54 -12.55 -2.38
CA ASP A 404 -9.57 -13.27 -1.11
C ASP A 404 -9.91 -12.41 0.13
N VAL A 405 -10.42 -11.18 -0.07
CA VAL A 405 -10.71 -10.21 1.00
C VAL A 405 -12.17 -9.81 1.09
N ILE A 406 -12.75 -9.25 0.01
CA ILE A 406 -14.09 -8.66 0.06
C ILE A 406 -15.12 -9.62 -0.54
N PRO A 407 -16.09 -10.10 0.25
CA PRO A 407 -17.17 -10.90 -0.30
C PRO A 407 -18.03 -10.07 -1.27
N GLU A 408 -18.23 -10.59 -2.47
CA GLU A 408 -19.14 -10.02 -3.47
C GLU A 408 -20.08 -11.07 -4.05
N ILE A 409 -21.28 -10.65 -4.39
CA ILE A 409 -22.22 -11.47 -5.14
C ILE A 409 -21.89 -11.31 -6.64
N VAL A 410 -21.49 -12.43 -7.27
CA VAL A 410 -21.11 -12.47 -8.69
C VAL A 410 -22.33 -12.49 -9.59
N SER A 411 -23.23 -13.47 -9.36
CA SER A 411 -24.41 -13.73 -10.19
C SER A 411 -25.45 -14.55 -9.44
N PRO A 412 -26.72 -14.55 -9.86
CA PRO A 412 -27.71 -15.52 -9.42
C PRO A 412 -27.52 -16.86 -10.15
N VAL A 413 -27.91 -17.96 -9.50
CA VAL A 413 -28.07 -19.27 -10.14
C VAL A 413 -29.53 -19.40 -10.62
N VAL A 414 -29.82 -18.83 -11.77
CA VAL A 414 -31.19 -18.68 -12.31
C VAL A 414 -31.92 -20.01 -12.41
N ALA A 415 -31.21 -21.12 -12.69
CA ALA A 415 -31.78 -22.47 -12.77
C ALA A 415 -32.37 -22.96 -11.44
N LEU A 416 -32.02 -22.36 -10.31
CA LEU A 416 -32.53 -22.72 -8.97
C LEU A 416 -33.66 -21.81 -8.49
N ARG A 417 -34.19 -20.93 -9.32
CA ARG A 417 -35.33 -20.05 -8.99
C ARG A 417 -36.60 -20.87 -8.87
N THR A 418 -37.38 -20.53 -7.84
CA THR A 418 -38.68 -21.17 -7.54
C THR A 418 -39.87 -20.33 -8.00
N GLY A 419 -39.66 -19.06 -8.35
CA GLY A 419 -40.69 -18.09 -8.72
C GLY A 419 -41.17 -17.21 -7.56
N ASP A 420 -40.64 -17.42 -6.35
CA ASP A 420 -40.90 -16.60 -5.15
C ASP A 420 -39.89 -15.45 -4.96
N GLU A 421 -38.90 -15.35 -5.87
CA GLU A 421 -37.87 -14.34 -5.82
C GLU A 421 -38.43 -12.96 -6.14
N ARG A 422 -37.95 -11.95 -5.45
CA ARG A 422 -38.45 -10.57 -5.58
C ARG A 422 -37.31 -9.58 -5.87
N ALA A 423 -37.62 -8.57 -6.68
CA ALA A 423 -36.69 -7.51 -6.98
C ALA A 423 -36.37 -6.67 -5.73
N PHE A 424 -35.13 -6.26 -5.62
CA PHE A 424 -34.73 -5.26 -4.63
C PHE A 424 -35.05 -3.86 -5.16
N MET A 425 -35.59 -3.02 -4.28
CA MET A 425 -35.85 -1.61 -4.56
C MET A 425 -34.95 -0.74 -3.68
N MET A 426 -34.10 0.05 -4.32
CA MET A 426 -33.28 1.02 -3.57
C MET A 426 -34.19 1.97 -2.79
N PRO A 427 -33.86 2.27 -1.53
CA PRO A 427 -34.61 3.26 -0.77
C PRO A 427 -34.50 4.64 -1.42
N THR A 428 -35.59 5.38 -1.42
CA THR A 428 -35.63 6.79 -1.87
C THR A 428 -35.19 7.76 -0.77
N ARG A 429 -35.17 7.28 0.48
CA ARG A 429 -34.77 8.06 1.66
C ARG A 429 -33.64 7.35 2.41
N CYS A 430 -32.74 8.14 2.99
CA CYS A 430 -31.66 7.65 3.80
C CYS A 430 -32.20 6.85 5.00
N PRO A 431 -31.79 5.59 5.19
CA PRO A 431 -32.28 4.77 6.30
C PRO A 431 -31.88 5.30 7.68
N ALA A 432 -30.81 6.14 7.73
CA ALA A 432 -30.29 6.66 9.00
C ALA A 432 -30.89 8.01 9.41
N CYS A 433 -31.26 8.88 8.45
CA CYS A 433 -31.73 10.24 8.77
C CYS A 433 -33.03 10.66 8.03
N GLY A 434 -33.61 9.80 7.19
CA GLY A 434 -34.84 10.07 6.46
C GLY A 434 -34.74 11.10 5.32
N THR A 435 -33.59 11.70 5.10
CA THR A 435 -33.34 12.66 4.02
C THR A 435 -33.47 11.98 2.66
N GLU A 436 -34.08 12.64 1.68
CA GLU A 436 -34.22 12.14 0.32
C GLU A 436 -32.84 11.90 -0.32
N LEU A 437 -32.66 10.71 -0.91
CA LEU A 437 -31.42 10.34 -1.59
C LEU A 437 -31.43 10.91 -3.01
N ARG A 438 -30.24 11.29 -3.49
CA ARG A 438 -30.06 11.82 -4.84
C ARG A 438 -28.73 11.43 -5.44
N HIS A 439 -28.61 11.44 -6.76
CA HIS A 439 -27.35 11.40 -7.44
C HIS A 439 -26.60 12.72 -7.25
N GLU A 440 -25.29 12.69 -7.09
CA GLU A 440 -24.46 13.89 -6.95
C GLU A 440 -24.35 14.63 -8.28
N ARG A 441 -24.32 13.88 -9.39
CA ARG A 441 -24.28 14.39 -10.77
C ARG A 441 -25.22 13.56 -11.63
N GLU A 442 -25.63 14.12 -12.76
CA GLU A 442 -26.35 13.39 -13.79
C GLU A 442 -25.48 12.26 -14.35
N GLY A 443 -26.01 11.04 -14.38
CA GLY A 443 -25.26 9.82 -14.80
C GLY A 443 -24.44 9.14 -13.72
N ASP A 444 -24.42 9.64 -12.46
CA ASP A 444 -23.78 8.96 -11.34
C ASP A 444 -24.53 7.65 -11.00
N ALA A 445 -23.82 6.53 -10.95
CA ALA A 445 -24.39 5.25 -10.57
C ALA A 445 -24.75 5.17 -9.07
N ASP A 446 -24.22 6.08 -8.24
CA ASP A 446 -24.36 6.08 -6.80
C ASP A 446 -25.46 7.00 -6.31
N LEU A 447 -26.38 6.49 -5.50
CA LEU A 447 -27.28 7.29 -4.68
C LEU A 447 -26.58 7.75 -3.41
N ARG A 448 -26.77 9.02 -3.03
CA ARG A 448 -26.13 9.62 -1.86
C ARG A 448 -27.14 10.33 -0.96
N CYS A 449 -26.85 10.30 0.33
CA CYS A 449 -27.52 11.12 1.32
C CYS A 449 -26.88 12.52 1.36
N PRO A 450 -27.57 13.59 0.96
CA PRO A 450 -27.02 14.95 0.94
C PRO A 450 -26.91 15.60 2.32
N ASN A 451 -27.40 14.98 3.37
CA ASN A 451 -27.27 15.47 4.74
C ASN A 451 -25.88 15.17 5.29
N HIS A 452 -24.85 15.86 4.75
CA HIS A 452 -23.46 15.60 5.13
C HIS A 452 -23.15 15.97 6.57
N ARG A 453 -23.79 17.03 7.11
CA ARG A 453 -23.47 17.52 8.46
C ARG A 453 -24.01 16.62 9.57
N SER A 454 -25.30 16.28 9.53
CA SER A 454 -26.02 15.69 10.65
C SER A 454 -26.57 14.28 10.44
N CYS A 455 -26.30 13.63 9.31
CA CYS A 455 -26.67 12.24 9.12
C CYS A 455 -25.91 11.34 10.12
N PRO A 456 -26.58 10.62 11.03
CA PRO A 456 -25.91 9.84 12.06
C PRO A 456 -24.99 8.75 11.51
N ALA A 457 -25.35 8.15 10.36
CA ALA A 457 -24.50 7.16 9.71
C ALA A 457 -23.23 7.79 9.16
N GLN A 458 -23.32 8.90 8.42
CA GLN A 458 -22.17 9.62 7.89
C GLN A 458 -21.26 10.12 9.01
N LEU A 459 -21.83 10.70 10.06
CA LEU A 459 -21.07 11.22 11.20
C LEU A 459 -20.34 10.08 11.94
N ARG A 460 -20.99 8.93 12.14
CA ARG A 460 -20.33 7.76 12.72
C ARG A 460 -19.10 7.32 11.92
N GLU A 461 -19.24 7.25 10.60
CA GLU A 461 -18.15 6.86 9.71
C GLU A 461 -17.04 7.92 9.66
N ARG A 462 -17.37 9.22 9.76
CA ARG A 462 -16.37 10.29 9.89
C ARG A 462 -15.62 10.21 11.21
N LEU A 463 -16.31 9.99 12.35
CA LEU A 463 -15.67 9.79 13.65
C LEU A 463 -14.72 8.57 13.65
N PHE A 464 -15.16 7.47 13.04
CA PHE A 464 -14.30 6.29 12.87
C PHE A 464 -13.07 6.60 12.00
N HIS A 465 -13.23 7.39 10.95
CA HIS A 465 -12.12 7.86 10.11
C HIS A 465 -11.17 8.79 10.87
N VAL A 466 -11.68 9.77 11.61
CA VAL A 466 -10.87 10.66 12.46
C VAL A 466 -10.01 9.85 13.43
N ALA A 467 -10.57 8.78 14.00
CA ALA A 467 -9.88 7.90 14.93
C ALA A 467 -8.90 6.93 14.29
N SER A 468 -8.95 6.77 12.96
CA SER A 468 -8.14 5.78 12.25
C SER A 468 -6.64 6.05 12.40
N ARG A 469 -5.84 4.98 12.24
CA ARG A 469 -4.37 5.05 12.27
C ARG A 469 -3.78 6.02 11.24
N SER A 470 -4.44 6.18 10.11
CA SER A 470 -4.01 7.10 9.04
C SER A 470 -4.36 8.57 9.32
N ALA A 471 -5.33 8.82 10.19
CA ALA A 471 -5.73 10.15 10.64
C ALA A 471 -5.12 10.44 12.03
N LEU A 472 -5.90 10.63 13.07
CA LEU A 472 -5.38 11.08 14.36
C LEU A 472 -4.99 9.93 15.32
N ASP A 473 -5.24 8.66 14.94
CA ASP A 473 -4.87 7.46 15.70
C ASP A 473 -5.37 7.49 17.14
N ILE A 474 -6.68 7.67 17.30
CA ILE A 474 -7.34 7.77 18.60
C ILE A 474 -7.83 6.39 19.03
N GLU A 475 -7.06 5.71 19.85
CA GLU A 475 -7.48 4.43 20.40
C GLU A 475 -8.72 4.57 21.29
N ASN A 476 -9.51 3.51 21.37
CA ASN A 476 -10.79 3.44 22.07
C ASN A 476 -11.93 4.28 21.44
N LEU A 477 -11.72 4.94 20.31
CA LEU A 477 -12.76 5.55 19.49
C LEU A 477 -13.10 4.65 18.30
N GLY A 478 -13.49 3.39 18.55
CA GLY A 478 -13.97 2.47 17.55
C GLY A 478 -15.45 2.69 17.21
N TYR A 479 -15.98 1.84 16.31
CA TYR A 479 -17.36 1.92 15.83
C TYR A 479 -18.42 1.94 16.94
N GLN A 480 -18.25 1.12 17.99
CA GLN A 480 -19.17 1.06 19.13
C GLN A 480 -19.11 2.31 19.97
N SER A 481 -17.90 2.83 20.25
CA SER A 481 -17.71 4.08 20.99
C SER A 481 -18.32 5.27 20.24
N ALA A 482 -18.06 5.42 18.93
CA ALA A 482 -18.65 6.46 18.10
C ALA A 482 -20.19 6.37 18.13
N SER A 483 -20.73 5.15 17.95
CA SER A 483 -22.21 4.94 18.04
C SER A 483 -22.80 5.30 19.38
N ALA A 484 -22.09 4.99 20.49
CA ALA A 484 -22.53 5.32 21.84
C ALA A 484 -22.53 6.82 22.11
N LEU A 485 -21.50 7.55 21.64
CA LEU A 485 -21.41 9.02 21.75
C LEU A 485 -22.56 9.71 21.00
N LEU A 486 -22.85 9.23 19.77
CA LEU A 486 -23.95 9.77 18.98
C LEU A 486 -25.33 9.47 19.58
N LYS A 487 -25.56 8.24 20.06
CA LYS A 487 -26.81 7.86 20.72
C LYS A 487 -27.06 8.65 22.00
N ALA A 488 -26.00 9.02 22.73
CA ALA A 488 -26.08 9.83 23.94
C ALA A 488 -26.22 11.36 23.61
N GLY A 489 -26.20 11.76 22.35
CA GLY A 489 -26.29 13.17 21.94
C GLY A 489 -25.10 14.01 22.38
N LEU A 490 -23.91 13.40 22.53
CA LEU A 490 -22.71 14.09 23.02
C LEU A 490 -21.96 14.81 21.89
N LEU A 491 -22.21 14.46 20.65
CA LEU A 491 -21.59 15.03 19.47
C LEU A 491 -22.65 15.46 18.45
N VAL A 492 -22.55 16.66 17.94
CA VAL A 492 -23.36 17.20 16.83
C VAL A 492 -22.60 17.00 15.50
N ASP A 493 -21.29 17.19 15.55
CA ASP A 493 -20.35 16.92 14.45
C ASP A 493 -18.99 16.49 15.03
N GLU A 494 -18.04 16.14 14.17
CA GLU A 494 -16.69 15.74 14.60
C GLU A 494 -15.89 16.84 15.28
N GLY A 495 -16.33 18.11 15.13
CA GLY A 495 -15.73 19.24 15.82
C GLY A 495 -15.85 19.16 17.35
N ASP A 496 -16.90 18.50 17.86
CA ASP A 496 -17.15 18.39 19.30
C ASP A 496 -16.25 17.36 19.99
N LEU A 497 -15.53 16.54 19.20
CA LEU A 497 -14.79 15.38 19.70
C LEU A 497 -13.77 15.73 20.79
N PHE A 498 -12.97 16.78 20.57
CA PHE A 498 -11.92 17.20 21.52
C PHE A 498 -12.44 18.03 22.70
N GLY A 499 -13.73 18.33 22.72
CA GLY A 499 -14.42 18.96 23.83
C GLY A 499 -15.04 17.96 24.82
N LEU A 500 -14.91 16.65 24.58
CA LEU A 500 -15.45 15.63 25.46
C LEU A 500 -14.76 15.65 26.84
N THR A 501 -15.58 15.63 27.90
CA THR A 501 -15.15 15.61 29.29
C THR A 501 -15.61 14.31 29.97
N GLU A 502 -15.04 14.01 31.14
CA GLU A 502 -15.48 12.87 31.95
C GLU A 502 -16.98 12.96 32.31
N GLU A 503 -17.46 14.14 32.70
CA GLU A 503 -18.87 14.38 32.97
C GLU A 503 -19.78 14.13 31.77
N ALA A 504 -19.32 14.50 30.57
CA ALA A 504 -20.05 14.22 29.35
C ALA A 504 -20.12 12.71 29.09
N LEU A 505 -18.99 11.99 29.17
CA LEU A 505 -18.94 10.55 28.96
C LEU A 505 -19.80 9.76 29.96
N LEU A 506 -19.91 10.21 31.19
CA LEU A 506 -20.76 9.58 32.20
C LEU A 506 -22.25 9.60 31.83
N ARG A 507 -22.71 10.45 30.90
CA ARG A 507 -24.06 10.43 30.36
C ARG A 507 -24.31 9.28 29.38
N ALA A 508 -23.27 8.64 28.89
CA ALA A 508 -23.39 7.52 27.96
C ALA A 508 -23.20 6.20 28.71
N PRO A 509 -24.21 5.31 28.76
CA PRO A 509 -24.12 4.03 29.49
C PRO A 509 -22.96 3.14 29.05
N PHE A 510 -22.53 3.26 27.83
CA PHE A 510 -21.37 2.52 27.26
C PHE A 510 -20.05 2.84 27.99
N PHE A 511 -19.89 4.05 28.49
CA PHE A 511 -18.70 4.52 29.18
C PHE A 511 -18.85 4.53 30.69
N THR A 512 -20.02 4.13 31.22
CA THR A 512 -20.33 4.20 32.65
C THR A 512 -20.43 2.79 33.26
N THR A 513 -19.75 2.56 34.37
CA THR A 513 -19.86 1.31 35.14
C THR A 513 -21.18 1.27 35.93
N THR A 514 -21.56 0.10 36.43
CA THR A 514 -22.71 -0.07 37.33
C THR A 514 -22.61 0.76 38.61
N SER A 515 -21.40 1.14 39.02
CA SER A 515 -21.12 2.01 40.18
C SER A 515 -21.13 3.52 39.85
N GLY A 516 -21.51 3.89 38.64
CA GLY A 516 -21.57 5.30 38.22
C GLY A 516 -20.21 5.94 37.90
N ARG A 517 -19.14 5.17 37.77
CA ARG A 517 -17.79 5.65 37.39
C ARG A 517 -17.53 5.44 35.93
N LEU A 518 -16.56 6.20 35.39
CA LEU A 518 -16.09 6.01 34.04
C LEU A 518 -15.43 4.63 33.88
N THR A 519 -15.72 3.95 32.77
CA THR A 519 -15.07 2.69 32.42
C THR A 519 -13.59 2.94 32.06
N ALA A 520 -12.76 1.89 32.14
CA ALA A 520 -11.36 1.96 31.73
C ALA A 520 -11.22 2.41 30.25
N ASN A 521 -12.15 2.00 29.36
CA ASN A 521 -12.17 2.44 27.98
C ASN A 521 -12.51 3.94 27.84
N GLY A 522 -13.41 4.46 28.66
CA GLY A 522 -13.73 5.88 28.70
C GLY A 522 -12.54 6.73 29.19
N GLN A 523 -11.83 6.27 30.22
CA GLN A 523 -10.62 6.94 30.72
C GLN A 523 -9.51 6.96 29.65
N LYS A 524 -9.25 5.83 28.99
CA LYS A 524 -8.29 5.74 27.90
C LYS A 524 -8.67 6.63 26.72
N LEU A 525 -9.95 6.70 26.37
CA LEU A 525 -10.43 7.57 25.30
C LEU A 525 -10.08 9.04 25.57
N LEU A 526 -10.32 9.56 26.79
CA LEU A 526 -9.97 10.94 27.14
C LEU A 526 -8.46 11.20 27.06
N VAL A 527 -7.64 10.26 27.54
CA VAL A 527 -6.17 10.37 27.42
C VAL A 527 -5.74 10.40 25.96
N ASN A 528 -6.30 9.53 25.14
CA ASN A 528 -5.95 9.44 23.71
C ASN A 528 -6.41 10.67 22.92
N LEU A 529 -7.56 11.24 23.27
CA LEU A 529 -8.03 12.51 22.70
C LEU A 529 -7.05 13.65 23.01
N GLU A 530 -6.56 13.73 24.25
CA GLU A 530 -5.59 14.76 24.64
C GLU A 530 -4.26 14.61 23.86
N GLN A 531 -3.76 13.38 23.77
CA GLN A 531 -2.54 13.09 22.99
C GLN A 531 -2.72 13.41 21.48
N ALA A 532 -3.91 13.18 20.94
CA ALA A 532 -4.19 13.42 19.53
C ALA A 532 -4.17 14.91 19.14
N LYS A 533 -4.36 15.84 20.09
CA LYS A 533 -4.30 17.29 19.85
C LYS A 533 -2.94 17.77 19.34
N ALA A 534 -1.87 17.04 19.67
CA ALA A 534 -0.49 17.37 19.27
C ALA A 534 -0.01 16.58 18.01
N ARG A 535 -0.91 15.93 17.28
CA ARG A 535 -0.54 15.24 16.05
C ARG A 535 -0.11 16.26 14.97
N PRO A 536 0.79 15.87 14.03
CA PRO A 536 1.22 16.73 12.92
C PRO A 536 0.06 17.23 12.06
N LEU A 537 0.18 18.42 11.46
CA LEU A 537 -0.85 19.04 10.60
C LEU A 537 -1.34 18.08 9.50
N ALA A 538 -0.42 17.36 8.85
CA ALA A 538 -0.78 16.38 7.82
C ALA A 538 -1.82 15.36 8.30
N ARG A 539 -1.81 14.97 9.56
CA ARG A 539 -2.75 14.02 10.16
C ARG A 539 -4.14 14.63 10.33
N PHE A 540 -4.20 15.91 10.70
CA PHE A 540 -5.46 16.66 10.75
C PHE A 540 -6.08 16.82 9.36
N LEU A 541 -5.27 17.10 8.33
CA LEU A 541 -5.75 17.19 6.95
C LEU A 541 -6.40 15.89 6.48
N VAL A 542 -5.81 14.74 6.81
CA VAL A 542 -6.43 13.43 6.54
C VAL A 542 -7.73 13.26 7.33
N ALA A 543 -7.74 13.64 8.62
CA ALA A 543 -8.91 13.52 9.49
C ALA A 543 -10.13 14.31 8.98
N LEU A 544 -9.91 15.47 8.37
CA LEU A 544 -10.98 16.34 7.82
C LEU A 544 -11.72 15.70 6.65
N SER A 545 -11.28 14.59 6.12
CA SER A 545 -11.95 13.88 5.01
C SER A 545 -12.16 14.74 3.76
N ILE A 546 -11.25 15.68 3.49
CA ILE A 546 -11.28 16.49 2.27
C ILE A 546 -11.11 15.54 1.07
N ARG A 547 -11.97 15.70 0.06
CA ARG A 547 -11.95 14.83 -1.12
C ARG A 547 -10.58 14.89 -1.81
N HIS A 548 -10.04 13.76 -2.18
CA HIS A 548 -8.69 13.57 -2.78
C HIS A 548 -7.50 13.87 -1.84
N VAL A 549 -7.70 14.44 -0.65
CA VAL A 549 -6.63 14.63 0.33
C VAL A 549 -6.50 13.39 1.19
N GLY A 550 -5.42 12.66 0.97
CA GLY A 550 -5.10 11.43 1.70
C GLY A 550 -3.72 11.51 2.35
N PRO A 551 -3.28 10.42 3.01
CA PRO A 551 -1.98 10.38 3.68
C PRO A 551 -0.77 10.59 2.75
N SER A 552 -0.92 10.35 1.45
CA SER A 552 0.13 10.60 0.44
C SER A 552 0.28 12.08 0.07
N THR A 553 -0.81 12.85 0.10
CA THR A 553 -0.85 14.26 -0.34
C THR A 553 -0.86 15.25 0.81
N ALA A 554 -1.42 14.86 1.97
CA ALA A 554 -1.49 15.72 3.15
C ALA A 554 -0.11 16.20 3.66
N PRO A 555 0.99 15.41 3.63
CA PRO A 555 2.31 15.91 4.02
C PRO A 555 2.83 17.04 3.14
N ALA A 556 2.64 16.96 1.81
CA ALA A 556 3.04 18.02 0.88
C ALA A 556 2.28 19.32 1.14
N LEU A 557 0.96 19.23 1.40
CA LEU A 557 0.14 20.38 1.78
C LEU A 557 0.58 20.97 3.13
N ALA A 558 0.81 20.13 4.14
CA ALA A 558 1.26 20.56 5.46
C ALA A 558 2.63 21.28 5.38
N GLN A 559 3.55 20.75 4.60
CA GLN A 559 4.86 21.35 4.38
C GLN A 559 4.76 22.68 3.62
N ALA A 560 3.92 22.76 2.58
CA ALA A 560 3.79 23.96 1.75
C ALA A 560 3.14 25.13 2.51
N PHE A 561 2.11 24.85 3.30
CA PHE A 561 1.34 25.90 3.98
C PHE A 561 1.75 26.11 5.44
N GLY A 562 2.23 25.08 6.12
CA GLY A 562 2.70 25.12 7.50
C GLY A 562 1.60 25.35 8.55
N ASP A 563 0.44 25.82 8.16
CA ASP A 563 -0.70 26.12 9.04
C ASP A 563 -2.03 25.93 8.28
N ILE A 564 -3.03 25.39 8.97
CA ILE A 564 -4.33 25.10 8.38
C ILE A 564 -5.08 26.39 7.92
N ASP A 565 -4.87 27.53 8.62
CA ASP A 565 -5.52 28.78 8.26
C ASP A 565 -4.96 29.34 6.97
N ARG A 566 -3.64 29.28 6.79
CA ARG A 566 -2.98 29.67 5.53
C ARG A 566 -3.48 28.83 4.36
N MET A 567 -3.71 27.55 4.59
CA MET A 567 -4.25 26.66 3.56
C MET A 567 -5.72 26.97 3.29
N ALA A 568 -6.51 27.33 4.31
CA ALA A 568 -7.91 27.71 4.16
C ALA A 568 -8.11 29.02 3.40
N GLU A 569 -7.16 29.94 3.47
CA GLU A 569 -7.14 31.22 2.77
C GLU A 569 -6.55 31.15 1.36
N ALA A 570 -5.85 30.04 1.03
CA ALA A 570 -5.17 29.88 -0.23
C ALA A 570 -6.13 29.76 -1.41
N SER A 571 -5.80 30.39 -2.51
CA SER A 571 -6.50 30.24 -3.78
C SER A 571 -6.30 28.85 -4.39
N ALA A 572 -7.21 28.41 -5.25
CA ALA A 572 -7.07 27.16 -5.98
C ALA A 572 -5.77 27.11 -6.83
N ALA A 573 -5.27 28.26 -7.29
CA ALA A 573 -4.00 28.34 -8.03
C ALA A 573 -2.79 28.09 -7.12
N GLU A 574 -2.77 28.65 -5.92
CA GLU A 574 -1.71 28.43 -4.93
C GLU A 574 -1.71 26.97 -4.45
N LEU A 575 -2.89 26.38 -4.20
CA LEU A 575 -3.02 24.97 -3.86
C LEU A 575 -2.50 24.07 -4.99
N ALA A 576 -2.84 24.37 -6.26
CA ALA A 576 -2.38 23.61 -7.41
C ALA A 576 -0.88 23.78 -7.72
N ALA A 577 -0.21 24.78 -7.16
CA ALA A 577 1.23 24.96 -7.28
C ALA A 577 2.04 23.99 -6.39
N VAL A 578 1.41 23.34 -5.42
CA VAL A 578 2.05 22.34 -4.56
C VAL A 578 2.29 21.07 -5.36
N GLU A 579 3.50 20.52 -5.28
CA GLU A 579 3.87 19.28 -5.99
C GLU A 579 2.95 18.13 -5.58
N GLY A 580 2.39 17.43 -6.56
CA GLY A 580 1.43 16.34 -6.34
C GLY A 580 -0.02 16.77 -6.15
N ILE A 581 -0.32 18.08 -6.19
CA ILE A 581 -1.68 18.62 -6.09
C ILE A 581 -2.15 19.09 -7.45
N GLY A 582 -3.06 18.33 -8.06
CA GLY A 582 -3.67 18.70 -9.34
C GLY A 582 -4.83 19.71 -9.20
N PRO A 583 -5.28 20.32 -10.31
CA PRO A 583 -6.37 21.30 -10.30
C PRO A 583 -7.68 20.79 -9.65
N THR A 584 -8.01 19.52 -9.86
CA THR A 584 -9.22 18.90 -9.28
C THR A 584 -9.14 18.82 -7.75
N MET A 585 -7.98 18.45 -7.21
CA MET A 585 -7.74 18.39 -5.76
C MET A 585 -7.73 19.79 -5.16
N ALA A 586 -7.05 20.74 -5.80
CA ALA A 586 -7.00 22.14 -5.38
C ALA A 586 -8.41 22.75 -5.30
N ALA A 587 -9.26 22.50 -6.30
CA ALA A 587 -10.64 22.92 -6.29
C ALA A 587 -11.44 22.28 -5.14
N ALA A 588 -11.26 20.98 -4.90
CA ALA A 588 -11.94 20.27 -3.81
C ALA A 588 -11.52 20.79 -2.42
N ILE A 589 -10.25 21.17 -2.23
CA ILE A 589 -9.77 21.78 -0.98
C ILE A 589 -10.40 23.16 -0.78
N ALA A 590 -10.36 24.01 -1.80
CA ALA A 590 -10.95 25.36 -1.74
C ALA A 590 -12.48 25.30 -1.50
N GLU A 591 -13.19 24.39 -2.18
CA GLU A 591 -14.62 24.15 -1.95
C GLU A 591 -14.88 23.67 -0.52
N TRP A 592 -14.07 22.76 0.02
CA TRP A 592 -14.26 22.29 1.38
C TRP A 592 -14.17 23.40 2.41
N PHE A 593 -13.17 24.29 2.30
CA PHE A 593 -13.02 25.45 3.19
C PHE A 593 -14.03 26.57 2.93
N SER A 594 -14.75 26.58 1.79
CA SER A 594 -15.83 27.54 1.53
C SER A 594 -17.11 27.24 2.32
N VAL A 595 -17.25 26.02 2.84
CA VAL A 595 -18.44 25.57 3.58
C VAL A 595 -18.31 25.97 5.06
N ASP A 596 -19.30 26.73 5.58
CA ASP A 596 -19.24 27.29 6.93
C ASP A 596 -19.08 26.27 8.04
N TRP A 597 -19.86 25.17 8.02
CA TRP A 597 -19.78 24.18 9.07
C TRP A 597 -18.46 23.38 9.06
N HIS A 598 -17.76 23.30 7.94
CA HIS A 598 -16.39 22.73 7.88
C HIS A 598 -15.40 23.63 8.63
N ARG A 599 -15.50 24.95 8.43
CA ARG A 599 -14.69 25.92 9.17
C ARG A 599 -15.02 25.93 10.67
N GLU A 600 -16.30 25.72 11.02
CA GLU A 600 -16.73 25.55 12.41
C GLU A 600 -16.04 24.36 13.08
N ILE A 601 -15.89 23.21 12.38
CA ILE A 601 -15.15 22.03 12.89
C ILE A 601 -13.70 22.40 13.21
N VAL A 602 -13.00 23.03 12.27
CA VAL A 602 -11.60 23.48 12.46
C VAL A 602 -11.53 24.47 13.64
N GLY A 603 -12.48 25.40 13.73
CA GLY A 603 -12.59 26.35 14.85
C GLY A 603 -12.78 25.67 16.20
N LYS A 604 -13.67 24.66 16.28
CA LYS A 604 -13.89 23.87 17.49
C LYS A 604 -12.63 23.09 17.91
N TRP A 605 -11.94 22.44 16.97
CA TRP A 605 -10.70 21.74 17.23
C TRP A 605 -9.62 22.68 17.77
N ARG A 606 -9.48 23.87 17.16
CA ARG A 606 -8.55 24.90 17.66
C ARG A 606 -8.90 25.36 19.06
N ALA A 607 -10.17 25.67 19.33
CA ALA A 607 -10.64 26.09 20.65
C ALA A 607 -10.41 25.00 21.72
N ALA A 608 -10.45 23.73 21.33
CA ALA A 608 -10.14 22.60 22.19
C ALA A 608 -8.62 22.36 22.37
N GLY A 609 -7.73 23.14 21.72
CA GLY A 609 -6.28 23.05 21.89
C GLY A 609 -5.56 22.18 20.87
N CYS A 610 -6.19 21.80 19.75
CA CYS A 610 -5.51 21.06 18.68
C CYS A 610 -4.45 21.94 18.00
N ILE A 611 -3.24 21.39 17.82
CA ILE A 611 -2.11 22.06 17.18
C ILE A 611 -2.12 21.73 15.68
N MET A 612 -2.88 22.53 14.90
CA MET A 612 -3.03 22.34 13.46
C MET A 612 -2.03 23.20 12.67
N ARG A 613 -0.77 23.16 13.10
CA ARG A 613 0.36 23.84 12.44
C ARG A 613 1.60 22.98 12.56
N GLU A 614 2.46 23.05 11.58
CA GLU A 614 3.82 22.52 11.67
C GLU A 614 4.65 23.51 12.49
N GLU A 615 5.47 22.99 13.41
CA GLU A 615 6.53 23.83 13.96
C GLU A 615 7.43 24.25 12.79
N PRO A 616 7.82 25.54 12.68
CA PRO A 616 8.76 25.91 11.65
C PRO A 616 10.00 25.02 11.87
N THR A 617 10.21 24.07 10.96
CA THR A 617 11.51 23.45 10.86
C THR A 617 12.47 24.63 10.82
N GLN A 618 13.38 24.75 11.79
CA GLN A 618 14.38 25.83 11.76
C GLN A 618 15.05 25.70 10.40
N LEU A 619 14.56 26.50 9.45
CA LEU A 619 15.22 26.66 8.17
C LEU A 619 16.57 27.24 8.54
N GLY A 620 17.61 26.42 8.54
CA GLY A 620 18.96 26.90 8.62
C GLY A 620 19.16 28.05 7.60
N GLU A 621 20.18 28.82 7.72
CA GLU A 621 20.50 29.86 6.74
C GLU A 621 20.30 29.30 5.33
N GLN A 622 19.52 29.99 4.48
CA GLN A 622 19.14 29.54 3.13
C GLN A 622 20.36 29.57 2.18
N THR A 623 21.44 28.93 2.63
CA THR A 623 22.78 28.96 1.99
C THR A 623 22.77 28.31 0.60
N LEU A 624 21.78 27.48 0.30
CA LEU A 624 21.66 26.76 -0.97
C LEU A 624 20.49 27.26 -1.84
N ALA A 625 19.85 28.39 -1.49
CA ALA A 625 18.73 28.93 -2.24
C ALA A 625 19.05 29.11 -3.73
N GLY A 626 18.17 28.59 -4.60
CA GLY A 626 18.35 28.69 -6.06
C GLY A 626 19.32 27.67 -6.67
N LEU A 627 20.00 26.86 -5.87
CA LEU A 627 20.91 25.82 -6.36
C LEU A 627 20.20 24.51 -6.64
N SER A 628 20.57 23.83 -7.72
CA SER A 628 20.13 22.48 -8.06
C SER A 628 21.26 21.50 -7.86
N LEU A 629 21.05 20.52 -6.98
CA LEU A 629 22.06 19.53 -6.60
C LEU A 629 21.65 18.12 -7.00
N VAL A 630 22.63 17.29 -7.31
CA VAL A 630 22.42 15.84 -7.54
C VAL A 630 23.34 15.10 -6.57
N VAL A 631 22.78 14.14 -5.84
CA VAL A 631 23.55 13.25 -4.97
C VAL A 631 23.62 11.86 -5.62
N THR A 632 24.83 11.25 -5.64
CA THR A 632 25.06 9.91 -6.22
C THR A 632 26.14 9.16 -5.44
N GLY A 633 26.00 7.82 -5.35
CA GLY A 633 26.86 6.99 -4.50
C GLY A 633 26.46 7.04 -3.02
N SER A 634 27.15 6.25 -2.19
CA SER A 634 26.94 6.21 -0.74
C SER A 634 27.80 7.28 -0.06
N LEU A 635 27.16 8.17 0.70
CA LEU A 635 27.84 9.22 1.47
C LEU A 635 27.91 8.78 2.94
N ASP A 636 29.11 8.81 3.51
CA ASP A 636 29.29 8.48 4.92
C ASP A 636 28.51 9.45 5.81
N GLY A 637 27.74 8.93 6.78
CA GLY A 637 26.89 9.70 7.66
C GLY A 637 25.58 10.21 7.04
N TYR A 638 25.31 9.95 5.75
CA TYR A 638 24.10 10.39 5.08
C TYR A 638 23.42 9.26 4.31
N SER A 639 22.13 9.02 4.59
CA SER A 639 21.27 8.35 3.63
C SER A 639 20.93 9.31 2.48
N ARG A 640 20.37 8.78 1.38
CA ARG A 640 19.93 9.63 0.27
C ARG A 640 18.88 10.66 0.72
N ASP A 641 18.00 10.26 1.65
CA ASP A 641 16.92 11.11 2.14
C ASP A 641 17.43 12.14 3.15
N THR A 642 18.37 11.78 4.03
CA THR A 642 18.99 12.75 4.93
C THR A 642 19.85 13.77 4.18
N ALA A 643 20.55 13.36 3.13
CA ALA A 643 21.26 14.27 2.24
C ALA A 643 20.29 15.20 1.49
N ALA A 644 19.17 14.65 0.98
CA ALA A 644 18.13 15.45 0.34
C ALA A 644 17.48 16.43 1.31
N ALA A 645 17.15 15.99 2.53
CA ALA A 645 16.60 16.85 3.59
C ALA A 645 17.59 17.97 3.98
N ALA A 646 18.88 17.66 4.11
CA ALA A 646 19.92 18.65 4.42
C ALA A 646 20.05 19.73 3.34
N ILE A 647 19.90 19.37 2.07
CA ILE A 647 19.87 20.31 0.95
C ILE A 647 18.60 21.16 0.98
N THR A 648 17.44 20.52 1.12
CA THR A 648 16.13 21.18 1.03
C THR A 648 15.90 22.13 2.22
N SER A 649 16.34 21.73 3.43
CA SER A 649 16.26 22.61 4.62
C SER A 649 17.07 23.89 4.49
N ARG A 650 18.05 23.93 3.58
CA ARG A 650 18.87 25.10 3.25
C ARG A 650 18.46 25.81 1.95
N GLY A 651 17.27 25.49 1.41
CA GLY A 651 16.70 26.14 0.22
C GLY A 651 17.21 25.60 -1.12
N GLY A 652 18.02 24.53 -1.12
CA GLY A 652 18.50 23.89 -2.33
C GLY A 652 17.45 22.94 -2.95
N LYS A 653 17.52 22.71 -4.25
CA LYS A 653 16.69 21.76 -4.99
C LYS A 653 17.48 20.49 -5.28
N VAL A 654 16.95 19.32 -4.90
CA VAL A 654 17.53 18.01 -5.27
C VAL A 654 16.97 17.57 -6.61
N ALA A 655 17.87 17.31 -7.58
CA ALA A 655 17.49 16.81 -8.90
C ALA A 655 17.82 15.31 -9.04
N SER A 656 16.94 14.59 -9.72
CA SER A 656 17.09 13.15 -9.98
C SER A 656 18.12 12.82 -11.06
N SER A 657 18.47 13.78 -11.94
CA SER A 657 19.40 13.60 -13.05
C SER A 657 20.33 14.81 -13.21
N VAL A 658 21.54 14.57 -13.74
CA VAL A 658 22.52 15.62 -14.01
C VAL A 658 22.20 16.30 -15.34
N SER A 659 22.19 17.64 -15.34
CA SER A 659 21.96 18.48 -16.49
C SER A 659 22.87 19.73 -16.45
N LYS A 660 22.91 20.53 -17.52
CA LYS A 660 23.64 21.81 -17.53
C LYS A 660 23.13 22.83 -16.52
N LYS A 661 21.93 22.58 -15.91
CA LYS A 661 21.36 23.42 -14.85
C LYS A 661 21.74 22.94 -13.45
N THR A 662 22.43 21.80 -13.33
CA THR A 662 22.88 21.27 -12.04
C THR A 662 24.05 22.10 -11.53
N SER A 663 23.95 22.64 -10.31
CA SER A 663 24.96 23.51 -9.70
C SER A 663 26.14 22.70 -9.15
N PHE A 664 25.85 21.59 -8.46
CA PHE A 664 26.84 20.64 -7.94
C PHE A 664 26.34 19.21 -8.03
N VAL A 665 27.28 18.27 -8.21
CA VAL A 665 27.04 16.84 -8.03
C VAL A 665 27.83 16.35 -6.83
N VAL A 666 27.14 15.90 -5.79
CA VAL A 666 27.75 15.29 -4.61
C VAL A 666 27.94 13.80 -4.88
N VAL A 667 29.17 13.33 -4.77
CA VAL A 667 29.60 11.99 -5.15
C VAL A 667 30.14 11.26 -3.94
N GLY A 668 29.48 10.19 -3.55
CA GLY A 668 29.93 9.26 -2.52
C GLY A 668 30.65 8.04 -3.11
N GLU A 669 30.81 7.00 -2.30
CA GLU A 669 31.41 5.73 -2.74
C GLU A 669 30.56 5.02 -3.80
N SER A 670 31.22 4.33 -4.73
CA SER A 670 30.57 3.60 -5.84
C SER A 670 29.56 4.45 -6.64
N PRO A 671 29.98 5.60 -7.19
CA PRO A 671 29.09 6.47 -7.96
C PRO A 671 28.66 5.78 -9.25
N GLY A 672 27.37 5.90 -9.60
CA GLY A 672 26.82 5.37 -10.84
C GLY A 672 26.94 6.35 -12.02
N SER A 673 26.22 6.10 -13.11
CA SER A 673 26.23 6.87 -14.38
C SER A 673 26.02 8.38 -14.24
N LYS A 674 25.54 8.88 -13.10
CA LYS A 674 25.40 10.32 -12.81
C LYS A 674 26.76 11.01 -12.64
N TYR A 675 27.76 10.27 -12.15
CA TYR A 675 29.14 10.77 -12.05
C TYR A 675 29.74 10.98 -13.44
N ASP A 676 29.62 9.98 -14.33
CA ASP A 676 30.11 10.08 -15.69
C ASP A 676 29.44 11.24 -16.44
N LYS A 677 28.14 11.42 -16.22
CA LYS A 677 27.37 12.51 -16.80
C LYS A 677 27.78 13.88 -16.25
N ALA A 678 28.20 13.96 -14.99
CA ALA A 678 28.72 15.20 -14.41
C ALA A 678 30.07 15.60 -15.05
N LEU A 679 30.95 14.62 -15.27
CA LEU A 679 32.21 14.82 -15.98
C LEU A 679 31.98 15.29 -17.43
N GLU A 680 31.09 14.61 -18.17
CA GLU A 680 30.72 14.96 -19.55
C GLU A 680 30.19 16.40 -19.66
N LEU A 681 29.34 16.82 -18.73
CA LEU A 681 28.69 18.13 -18.74
C LEU A 681 29.52 19.20 -18.02
N LYS A 682 30.71 18.85 -17.48
CA LYS A 682 31.61 19.73 -16.72
C LYS A 682 30.91 20.39 -15.51
N VAL A 683 30.01 19.66 -14.85
CA VAL A 683 29.34 20.13 -13.65
C VAL A 683 30.29 19.97 -12.46
N PRO A 684 30.39 20.94 -11.55
CA PRO A 684 31.22 20.85 -10.35
C PRO A 684 30.86 19.63 -9.48
N ILE A 685 31.88 18.84 -9.12
CA ILE A 685 31.73 17.60 -8.34
C ILE A 685 32.33 17.80 -6.96
N LEU A 686 31.56 17.45 -5.94
CA LEU A 686 31.97 17.40 -4.54
C LEU A 686 32.11 15.93 -4.13
N SER A 687 33.30 15.49 -3.78
CA SER A 687 33.60 14.09 -3.47
C SER A 687 33.59 13.84 -1.96
N GLY A 688 32.73 12.90 -1.52
CA GLY A 688 32.63 12.48 -0.13
C GLY A 688 31.75 13.38 0.75
N ALA A 689 31.51 12.91 1.97
CA ALA A 689 30.67 13.58 2.97
C ALA A 689 31.31 14.91 3.45
N ASP A 690 32.65 14.97 3.57
CA ASP A 690 33.32 16.18 4.03
C ASP A 690 33.12 17.35 3.06
N ALA A 691 33.23 17.11 1.76
CA ALA A 691 32.96 18.13 0.74
C ALA A 691 31.48 18.54 0.71
N PHE A 692 30.58 17.60 0.99
CA PHE A 692 29.16 17.88 1.15
C PHE A 692 28.89 18.74 2.39
N ASN A 693 29.52 18.44 3.53
CA ASN A 693 29.43 19.27 4.75
C ASN A 693 29.93 20.70 4.54
N VAL A 694 31.04 20.87 3.80
CA VAL A 694 31.50 22.21 3.43
C VAL A 694 30.43 22.99 2.64
N LEU A 695 29.72 22.32 1.71
CA LEU A 695 28.62 22.96 0.98
C LEU A 695 27.47 23.34 1.91
N LEU A 696 27.11 22.48 2.84
CA LEU A 696 25.97 22.67 3.76
C LEU A 696 26.27 23.82 4.77
N ASP A 697 27.50 23.89 5.30
CA ASP A 697 27.85 24.74 6.43
C ASP A 697 28.51 26.07 5.99
N ALA A 698 29.35 26.00 4.97
CA ALA A 698 30.11 27.17 4.48
C ALA A 698 29.58 27.75 3.14
N GLY A 699 28.57 27.08 2.54
CA GLY A 699 27.87 27.54 1.35
C GLY A 699 28.59 27.28 0.02
N PRO A 700 27.96 27.71 -1.11
CA PRO A 700 28.38 27.33 -2.45
C PRO A 700 29.73 27.91 -2.87
N GLU A 701 30.13 29.08 -2.36
CA GLU A 701 31.44 29.70 -2.69
C GLU A 701 32.61 28.91 -2.11
N ALA A 702 32.46 28.39 -0.89
CA ALA A 702 33.46 27.53 -0.27
C ALA A 702 33.52 26.16 -0.98
N ALA A 703 32.37 25.58 -1.28
CA ALA A 703 32.26 24.32 -2.00
C ALA A 703 32.86 24.39 -3.42
N ALA A 704 32.66 25.48 -4.13
CA ALA A 704 33.23 25.69 -5.46
C ALA A 704 34.76 25.66 -5.49
N LYS A 705 35.42 26.05 -4.39
CA LYS A 705 36.91 26.05 -4.29
C LYS A 705 37.50 24.64 -4.16
N ILE A 706 36.70 23.69 -3.65
CA ILE A 706 37.13 22.29 -3.45
C ILE A 706 36.51 21.35 -4.48
N ALA A 707 35.57 21.84 -5.28
CA ALA A 707 34.92 21.07 -6.33
C ALA A 707 35.91 20.73 -7.46
N THR A 708 35.82 19.50 -7.96
CA THR A 708 36.55 19.07 -9.17
C THR A 708 35.62 19.18 -10.37
N THR A 709 36.15 19.72 -11.48
CA THR A 709 35.47 19.68 -12.79
C THR A 709 36.19 18.72 -13.69
N GLY A 710 35.45 17.94 -14.48
CA GLY A 710 36.06 17.07 -15.48
C GLY A 710 36.97 17.87 -16.41
N GLY A 711 38.25 17.51 -16.42
CA GLY A 711 39.31 18.14 -17.23
C GLY A 711 39.17 17.86 -18.72
#